data_29ff3d6784e26dd3027ae8d6662a051a
#
_entry.id   29ff3d6784e26dd3027ae8d6662a051a
#
_cell.length_a   1.000
_cell.length_b   1.000
_cell.length_c   1.000
_cell.angle_alpha   90.00
_cell.angle_beta   90.00
_cell.angle_gamma   90.00
#
_symmetry.space_group_name_H-M   'P 1'
#
loop_
_entity.id
_entity.type
_entity.pdbx_description
1 polymer ?
#
loop_
_entity_poly.entity_id
_entity_poly.type
_entity_poly.pdbx_seq_one_letter_code
_entity_poly.pdbx_strand_id
1 'polypeptide(L)'
;MQRERGRSGHFLNRRSTMGDLYAHPLGRDVIDKILLQMDHSRKWVDNPVIRRVPLGLIERLGGRVLGPGFLDTLLQLLNDVSDSPAHASGPVVPQWWKEAVFYQVYPRSFADSDGDGVGDLRGIINHLDHLVDLGVDCLWLSPIFASPNEDNGYDISDYRAVMTEMGTQEDVDELISACHERGMRIILDLVVNHTSDQHAWFKAARLDPDGPFGEYYMLRKGTPGTLPNNWASYFSGPAWRWLEDAKRWVLHLFAPGQVDLNWDNPEVRREVADIVQWWLARGIDGFRLDVINFISKRPGLPDGNELVGRLMHYPGVEHYFHGPNLHRYLAELRREGFTRRDSRVEGGPGCDAVAVMIGETPGIGIEMGRLLTGEDRHELDLLFGFDLLDSPGKTRWDDYRYDLNKLKSQMVDRESRLGSGDWVSLFWENHDNPRMISKVDPDLRHRSDLGKALAAIQMLSRGTPFIYQGQEIAAVNQDFPDASSFRDIETLNILALQEDPQSIQAVLAGSRDHARTPMRWDDSASHGFTTGEPWIGFHEHSTGYTVAEQRENPDSVLNFYRRLIELRRQHPALRLGDVHFVDAHRRDYFAWRRELDGDAWLVEVNLSGGHLHRPHRDELMRTVLATGSGDAARLDPYEVRIQHLLD
;
A
#
# COMPACT_ATOMS: atom_id res chain seq x y z
N MET A 1 -20.87 -40.01 -1.23
CA MET A 1 -20.82 -39.49 0.16
C MET A 1 -19.49 -39.91 0.77
N GLN A 2 -18.42 -39.16 0.49
CA GLN A 2 -17.16 -39.24 1.22
C GLN A 2 -17.13 -38.04 2.17
N ARG A 3 -17.11 -38.33 3.47
CA ARG A 3 -16.93 -37.32 4.52
C ARG A 3 -15.49 -36.79 4.40
N GLU A 4 -15.32 -35.54 4.00
CA GLU A 4 -14.07 -34.80 4.21
C GLU A 4 -13.84 -34.64 5.72
N ARG A 5 -12.86 -35.40 6.22
CA ARG A 5 -12.28 -35.21 7.53
C ARG A 5 -11.16 -34.16 7.40
N GLY A 6 -11.26 -33.10 8.17
CA GLY A 6 -10.10 -32.26 8.50
C GLY A 6 -10.26 -30.77 8.19
N ARG A 7 -11.13 -30.08 8.91
CA ARG A 7 -11.00 -28.64 9.19
C ARG A 7 -11.37 -28.43 10.65
N SER A 8 -10.38 -28.38 11.53
CA SER A 8 -10.57 -27.94 12.92
C SER A 8 -10.53 -26.41 12.98
N GLY A 9 -11.51 -25.75 12.37
CA GLY A 9 -11.76 -24.35 12.58
C GLY A 9 -12.25 -24.16 14.02
N HIS A 10 -11.53 -23.38 14.82
CA HIS A 10 -11.98 -23.02 16.17
C HIS A 10 -13.15 -22.04 16.05
N PHE A 11 -14.38 -22.55 16.08
CA PHE A 11 -15.57 -21.72 16.12
C PHE A 11 -15.62 -20.94 17.42
N LEU A 12 -15.54 -19.62 17.32
CA LEU A 12 -15.59 -18.70 18.45
C LEU A 12 -17.03 -18.39 18.85
N ASN A 13 -17.26 -18.30 20.17
CA ASN A 13 -18.58 -17.97 20.73
C ASN A 13 -18.40 -17.21 22.05
N ARG A 14 -19.52 -16.80 22.70
CA ARG A 14 -19.49 -16.06 23.94
C ARG A 14 -18.79 -16.76 25.14
N ARG A 15 -18.61 -18.09 25.08
CA ARG A 15 -17.86 -18.87 26.09
C ARG A 15 -16.36 -18.91 25.80
N SER A 16 -15.96 -18.66 24.57
CA SER A 16 -14.55 -18.54 24.20
C SER A 16 -13.90 -17.41 25.00
N THR A 17 -12.63 -17.59 25.34
CA THR A 17 -11.88 -16.61 26.12
C THR A 17 -11.19 -15.56 25.23
N MET A 18 -10.69 -14.48 25.81
CA MET A 18 -9.81 -13.53 25.11
C MET A 18 -8.57 -14.23 24.55
N GLY A 19 -8.06 -15.25 25.24
CA GLY A 19 -6.95 -16.08 24.76
C GLY A 19 -7.29 -16.87 23.50
N ASP A 20 -8.50 -17.44 23.44
CA ASP A 20 -8.99 -18.15 22.26
C ASP A 20 -9.17 -17.19 21.08
N LEU A 21 -9.70 -15.99 21.33
CA LEU A 21 -9.85 -14.93 20.36
C LEU A 21 -8.48 -14.51 19.79
N TYR A 22 -7.49 -14.28 20.65
CA TYR A 22 -6.15 -13.86 20.26
C TYR A 22 -5.30 -14.99 19.63
N ALA A 23 -5.68 -16.25 19.87
CA ALA A 23 -5.09 -17.40 19.19
C ALA A 23 -5.68 -17.63 17.78
N HIS A 24 -6.88 -17.09 17.52
CA HIS A 24 -7.48 -17.11 16.18
C HIS A 24 -6.76 -16.10 15.28
N PRO A 25 -6.24 -16.47 14.08
CA PRO A 25 -5.44 -15.57 13.25
C PRO A 25 -6.11 -14.21 13.01
N LEU A 26 -7.34 -14.21 12.50
CA LEU A 26 -8.10 -12.97 12.29
C LEU A 26 -8.44 -12.26 13.59
N GLY A 27 -8.73 -13.01 14.65
CA GLY A 27 -8.99 -12.44 15.97
C GLY A 27 -7.80 -11.66 16.50
N ARG A 28 -6.59 -12.17 16.24
CA ARG A 28 -5.34 -11.49 16.56
C ARG A 28 -5.20 -10.17 15.79
N ASP A 29 -5.39 -10.18 14.48
CA ASP A 29 -5.30 -8.98 13.65
C ASP A 29 -6.31 -7.91 14.06
N VAL A 30 -7.58 -8.30 14.32
CA VAL A 30 -8.62 -7.38 14.79
C VAL A 30 -8.25 -6.76 16.14
N ILE A 31 -7.77 -7.57 17.10
CA ILE A 31 -7.35 -7.05 18.41
C ILE A 31 -6.12 -6.15 18.27
N ASP A 32 -5.13 -6.54 17.48
CA ASP A 32 -3.94 -5.72 17.22
C ASP A 32 -4.34 -4.35 16.61
N LYS A 33 -5.30 -4.33 15.67
CA LYS A 33 -5.83 -3.08 15.09
C LYS A 33 -6.57 -2.23 16.12
N ILE A 34 -7.42 -2.83 16.95
CA ILE A 34 -8.09 -2.11 18.05
C ILE A 34 -7.07 -1.52 19.02
N LEU A 35 -6.06 -2.28 19.44
CA LEU A 35 -5.00 -1.78 20.32
C LEU A 35 -4.22 -0.65 19.68
N LEU A 36 -3.93 -0.73 18.38
CA LEU A 36 -3.29 0.33 17.60
C LEU A 36 -4.14 1.61 17.62
N GLN A 37 -5.42 1.51 17.30
CA GLN A 37 -6.34 2.65 17.28
C GLN A 37 -6.56 3.28 18.66
N MET A 38 -6.45 2.50 19.73
CA MET A 38 -6.60 2.98 21.10
C MET A 38 -5.29 3.42 21.77
N ASP A 39 -4.17 3.36 21.07
CA ASP A 39 -2.81 3.59 21.60
C ASP A 39 -2.51 2.71 22.83
N HIS A 40 -2.89 1.44 22.75
CA HIS A 40 -2.69 0.49 23.82
C HIS A 40 -1.65 -0.58 23.50
N SER A 41 -0.82 -0.91 24.50
CA SER A 41 0.21 -1.94 24.37
C SER A 41 -0.39 -3.36 24.35
N ARG A 42 0.18 -4.26 23.53
CA ARG A 42 -0.11 -5.70 23.52
C ARG A 42 0.08 -6.38 24.88
N LYS A 43 0.91 -5.83 25.77
CA LYS A 43 1.09 -6.35 27.15
C LYS A 43 -0.23 -6.51 27.88
N TRP A 44 -1.25 -5.75 27.50
CA TRP A 44 -2.59 -5.88 28.08
C TRP A 44 -3.23 -7.22 27.72
N VAL A 45 -3.18 -7.64 26.45
CA VAL A 45 -3.74 -8.92 25.98
C VAL A 45 -2.87 -10.12 26.38
N ASP A 46 -1.56 -9.91 26.53
CA ASP A 46 -0.62 -10.95 26.98
C ASP A 46 -0.74 -11.28 28.47
N ASN A 47 -1.48 -10.48 29.23
CA ASN A 47 -1.73 -10.74 30.65
C ASN A 47 -2.49 -12.07 30.83
N PRO A 48 -1.94 -13.04 31.60
CA PRO A 48 -2.56 -14.36 31.78
C PRO A 48 -3.98 -14.34 32.40
N VAL A 49 -4.30 -13.29 33.15
CA VAL A 49 -5.63 -13.11 33.74
C VAL A 49 -6.62 -12.69 32.63
N ILE A 50 -6.25 -11.71 31.83
CA ILE A 50 -7.09 -11.21 30.72
C ILE A 50 -7.34 -12.31 29.70
N ARG A 51 -6.32 -13.10 29.35
CA ARG A 51 -6.45 -14.23 28.43
C ARG A 51 -7.50 -15.26 28.84
N ARG A 52 -7.77 -15.40 30.14
CA ARG A 52 -8.77 -16.36 30.66
C ARG A 52 -10.19 -15.79 30.75
N VAL A 53 -10.38 -14.51 30.48
CA VAL A 53 -11.70 -13.87 30.59
C VAL A 53 -12.59 -14.30 29.44
N PRO A 54 -13.79 -14.86 29.66
CA PRO A 54 -14.74 -15.19 28.62
C PRO A 54 -15.25 -13.93 27.88
N LEU A 55 -15.41 -14.02 26.57
CA LEU A 55 -15.89 -12.90 25.72
C LEU A 55 -17.24 -12.36 26.15
N GLY A 56 -18.19 -13.25 26.53
CA GLY A 56 -19.49 -12.84 27.07
C GLY A 56 -19.41 -12.09 28.41
N LEU A 57 -18.35 -12.29 29.22
CA LEU A 57 -18.11 -11.49 30.41
C LEU A 57 -17.57 -10.10 30.07
N ILE A 58 -16.67 -10.03 29.08
CA ILE A 58 -16.17 -8.74 28.53
C ILE A 58 -17.33 -7.92 28.00
N GLU A 59 -18.22 -8.51 27.22
CA GLU A 59 -19.43 -7.85 26.70
C GLU A 59 -20.30 -7.32 27.85
N ARG A 60 -20.54 -8.15 28.90
CA ARG A 60 -21.37 -7.76 30.06
C ARG A 60 -20.76 -6.61 30.88
N LEU A 61 -19.45 -6.64 31.10
CA LEU A 61 -18.74 -5.63 31.88
C LEU A 61 -18.46 -4.37 31.06
N GLY A 62 -18.15 -4.55 29.79
CA GLY A 62 -17.84 -3.48 28.82
C GLY A 62 -19.05 -2.92 28.05
N GLY A 63 -20.25 -3.42 28.30
CA GLY A 63 -21.42 -3.16 27.46
C GLY A 63 -21.79 -1.69 27.24
N ARG A 64 -21.38 -0.80 28.17
CA ARG A 64 -21.53 0.66 27.98
C ARG A 64 -20.51 1.25 27.00
N VAL A 65 -19.33 0.63 26.87
CA VAL A 65 -18.24 1.06 26.00
C VAL A 65 -18.33 0.36 24.65
N LEU A 66 -18.58 -0.97 24.68
CA LEU A 66 -18.64 -1.81 23.48
C LEU A 66 -19.94 -1.61 22.67
N GLY A 67 -21.00 -1.10 23.31
CA GLY A 67 -22.30 -0.95 22.65
C GLY A 67 -23.00 -2.28 22.34
N PRO A 68 -24.27 -2.24 21.96
CA PRO A 68 -25.02 -3.44 21.60
C PRO A 68 -24.51 -4.05 20.28
N GLY A 69 -24.45 -5.39 20.22
CA GLY A 69 -24.13 -6.12 19.00
C GLY A 69 -22.66 -6.17 18.59
N PHE A 70 -21.75 -5.45 19.26
CA PHE A 70 -20.33 -5.47 18.90
C PHE A 70 -19.73 -6.88 18.90
N LEU A 71 -19.96 -7.64 19.98
CA LEU A 71 -19.44 -9.01 20.08
C LEU A 71 -20.07 -9.93 19.02
N ASP A 72 -21.32 -9.75 18.68
CA ASP A 72 -21.98 -10.53 17.62
C ASP A 72 -21.37 -10.22 16.25
N THR A 73 -21.14 -8.95 15.94
CA THR A 73 -20.45 -8.52 14.72
C THR A 73 -19.03 -9.11 14.64
N LEU A 74 -18.28 -9.04 15.75
CA LEU A 74 -16.93 -9.61 15.81
C LEU A 74 -16.94 -11.14 15.61
N LEU A 75 -17.79 -11.86 16.34
CA LEU A 75 -17.91 -13.32 16.24
C LEU A 75 -18.37 -13.74 14.84
N GLN A 76 -19.27 -13.00 14.22
CA GLN A 76 -19.71 -13.26 12.87
C GLN A 76 -18.54 -13.10 11.88
N LEU A 77 -17.82 -11.98 11.93
CA LEU A 77 -16.65 -11.72 11.09
C LEU A 77 -15.62 -12.85 11.20
N LEU A 78 -15.27 -13.25 12.43
CA LEU A 78 -14.23 -14.25 12.67
C LEU A 78 -14.66 -15.67 12.27
N ASN A 79 -15.93 -15.99 12.44
CA ASN A 79 -16.47 -17.32 12.08
C ASN A 79 -16.82 -17.45 10.57
N ASP A 80 -16.89 -16.36 9.83
CA ASP A 80 -17.04 -16.38 8.37
C ASP A 80 -15.76 -16.86 7.68
N VAL A 81 -14.60 -16.70 8.33
CA VAL A 81 -13.30 -17.15 7.83
C VAL A 81 -12.78 -18.30 8.69
N SER A 82 -12.90 -19.51 8.18
CA SER A 82 -12.50 -20.74 8.88
C SER A 82 -11.04 -21.14 8.63
N ASP A 83 -10.37 -20.47 7.72
CA ASP A 83 -9.03 -20.83 7.28
C ASP A 83 -7.95 -20.24 8.20
N SER A 84 -6.84 -20.96 8.32
CA SER A 84 -5.63 -20.49 8.98
C SER A 84 -4.49 -20.44 7.96
N PRO A 85 -3.60 -19.44 8.04
CA PRO A 85 -2.44 -19.38 7.17
C PRO A 85 -1.58 -20.65 7.31
N ALA A 86 -1.11 -21.17 6.19
CA ALA A 86 -0.16 -22.27 6.21
C ALA A 86 1.19 -21.80 6.78
N HIS A 87 1.87 -22.68 7.52
CA HIS A 87 3.24 -22.45 7.98
C HIS A 87 4.19 -23.25 7.09
N ALA A 88 4.69 -22.63 6.03
CA ALA A 88 5.77 -23.20 5.24
C ALA A 88 7.10 -23.08 6.01
N SER A 89 7.90 -24.14 5.96
CA SER A 89 9.26 -24.18 6.49
C SER A 89 10.23 -24.60 5.37
N GLY A 90 11.46 -24.11 5.40
CA GLY A 90 12.47 -24.37 4.38
C GLY A 90 12.95 -23.06 3.73
N PRO A 91 13.78 -23.14 2.69
CA PRO A 91 14.26 -21.96 1.99
C PRO A 91 13.12 -21.23 1.25
N VAL A 92 13.26 -19.92 1.12
CA VAL A 92 12.35 -19.11 0.29
C VAL A 92 12.45 -19.57 -1.17
N VAL A 93 11.33 -19.84 -1.81
CA VAL A 93 11.28 -20.13 -3.24
C VAL A 93 11.48 -18.83 -4.03
N PRO A 94 12.52 -18.71 -4.88
CA PRO A 94 12.76 -17.53 -5.68
C PRO A 94 11.61 -17.29 -6.67
N GLN A 95 11.20 -16.02 -6.76
CA GLN A 95 10.25 -15.53 -7.75
C GLN A 95 10.77 -14.18 -8.24
N TRP A 96 10.57 -13.84 -9.51
CA TRP A 96 11.11 -12.61 -10.06
C TRP A 96 10.66 -11.37 -9.26
N TRP A 97 9.42 -11.33 -8.82
CA TRP A 97 8.84 -10.23 -8.04
C TRP A 97 9.33 -10.19 -6.57
N LYS A 98 9.82 -11.30 -6.01
CA LYS A 98 10.47 -11.32 -4.68
C LYS A 98 11.85 -10.65 -4.72
N GLU A 99 12.55 -10.78 -5.83
CA GLU A 99 13.93 -10.31 -5.99
C GLU A 99 13.99 -8.89 -6.56
N ALA A 100 12.97 -8.47 -7.32
CA ALA A 100 12.89 -7.20 -8.01
C ALA A 100 12.85 -5.99 -7.07
N VAL A 101 13.33 -4.85 -7.59
CA VAL A 101 13.10 -3.51 -7.06
C VAL A 101 12.04 -2.83 -7.92
N PHE A 102 10.91 -2.50 -7.31
CA PHE A 102 9.83 -1.78 -7.97
C PHE A 102 9.99 -0.27 -7.79
N TYR A 103 9.56 0.49 -8.78
CA TYR A 103 9.50 1.94 -8.72
C TYR A 103 8.11 2.41 -9.13
N GLN A 104 7.41 3.09 -8.23
CA GLN A 104 6.10 3.67 -8.50
C GLN A 104 6.25 5.04 -9.13
N VAL A 105 5.67 5.22 -10.31
CA VAL A 105 5.49 6.49 -10.99
C VAL A 105 4.05 6.96 -10.85
N TYR A 106 3.87 8.19 -10.41
CA TYR A 106 2.64 8.95 -10.51
C TYR A 106 2.72 9.81 -11.78
N PRO A 107 2.15 9.35 -12.91
CA PRO A 107 2.46 9.88 -14.24
C PRO A 107 2.30 11.39 -14.34
N ARG A 108 1.21 11.92 -13.82
CA ARG A 108 0.85 13.34 -13.79
C ARG A 108 1.94 14.26 -13.22
N SER A 109 2.84 13.72 -12.39
CA SER A 109 3.90 14.47 -11.69
C SER A 109 5.30 13.93 -11.96
N PHE A 110 5.51 13.08 -12.96
CA PHE A 110 6.82 12.53 -13.24
C PHE A 110 7.62 13.41 -14.20
N ALA A 111 7.14 13.59 -15.43
CA ALA A 111 7.73 14.49 -16.41
C ALA A 111 6.69 14.84 -17.47
N ASP A 112 6.60 16.11 -17.85
CA ASP A 112 5.73 16.65 -18.87
C ASP A 112 6.56 16.87 -20.15
N SER A 113 6.17 16.25 -21.26
CA SER A 113 6.90 16.31 -22.52
C SER A 113 6.37 17.36 -23.49
N ASP A 114 5.13 17.81 -23.37
CA ASP A 114 4.47 18.71 -24.31
C ASP A 114 4.24 20.13 -23.77
N GLY A 115 4.46 20.33 -22.46
CA GLY A 115 4.45 21.66 -21.83
C GLY A 115 3.06 22.10 -21.37
N ASP A 116 2.09 21.20 -21.24
CA ASP A 116 0.75 21.52 -20.75
C ASP A 116 0.67 21.62 -19.22
N GLY A 117 1.75 21.24 -18.52
CA GLY A 117 1.88 21.27 -17.06
C GLY A 117 1.51 19.96 -16.37
N VAL A 118 1.10 18.93 -17.11
CA VAL A 118 0.76 17.60 -16.62
C VAL A 118 1.76 16.59 -17.17
N GLY A 119 2.32 15.74 -16.31
CA GLY A 119 3.22 14.69 -16.76
C GLY A 119 2.51 13.64 -17.61
N ASP A 120 3.23 13.06 -18.55
CA ASP A 120 2.70 12.18 -19.60
C ASP A 120 3.56 10.94 -19.86
N LEU A 121 3.07 10.01 -20.69
CA LEU A 121 3.76 8.77 -21.04
C LEU A 121 5.07 9.03 -21.79
N ARG A 122 5.10 10.04 -22.66
CA ARG A 122 6.29 10.43 -23.40
C ARG A 122 7.37 10.97 -22.45
N GLY A 123 6.98 11.76 -21.46
CA GLY A 123 7.86 12.22 -20.39
C GLY A 123 8.46 11.05 -19.61
N ILE A 124 7.67 10.00 -19.32
CA ILE A 124 8.18 8.78 -18.67
C ILE A 124 9.20 8.08 -19.57
N ILE A 125 8.88 7.88 -20.86
CA ILE A 125 9.80 7.24 -21.83
C ILE A 125 11.14 7.97 -21.89
N ASN A 126 11.11 9.30 -21.91
CA ASN A 126 12.31 10.13 -21.98
C ASN A 126 13.20 10.04 -20.72
N HIS A 127 12.65 9.55 -19.61
CA HIS A 127 13.37 9.43 -18.32
C HIS A 127 13.62 7.97 -17.89
N LEU A 128 13.34 6.97 -18.72
CA LEU A 128 13.58 5.56 -18.39
C LEU A 128 15.05 5.27 -18.05
N ASP A 129 16.00 5.97 -18.65
CA ASP A 129 17.42 5.78 -18.37
C ASP A 129 17.80 6.17 -16.91
N HIS A 130 17.06 7.09 -16.28
CA HIS A 130 17.20 7.37 -14.85
C HIS A 130 16.84 6.14 -14.00
N LEU A 131 15.76 5.44 -14.33
CA LEU A 131 15.29 4.26 -13.61
C LEU A 131 16.24 3.07 -13.81
N VAL A 132 16.78 2.89 -15.01
CA VAL A 132 17.83 1.89 -15.31
C VAL A 132 19.08 2.18 -14.50
N ASP A 133 19.53 3.42 -14.49
CA ASP A 133 20.69 3.89 -13.74
C ASP A 133 20.51 3.71 -12.23
N LEU A 134 19.29 3.89 -11.71
CA LEU A 134 18.95 3.63 -10.31
C LEU A 134 19.01 2.13 -9.98
N GLY A 135 18.75 1.27 -10.97
CA GLY A 135 18.71 -0.18 -10.82
C GLY A 135 17.31 -0.74 -10.62
N VAL A 136 16.29 -0.08 -11.12
CA VAL A 136 14.88 -0.53 -11.08
C VAL A 136 14.68 -1.75 -11.97
N ASP A 137 13.95 -2.75 -11.48
CA ASP A 137 13.61 -3.96 -12.24
C ASP A 137 12.16 -3.95 -12.75
N CYS A 138 11.27 -3.19 -12.09
CA CYS A 138 9.86 -3.13 -12.47
C CYS A 138 9.27 -1.74 -12.24
N LEU A 139 8.68 -1.17 -13.27
CA LEU A 139 7.94 0.08 -13.24
C LEU A 139 6.48 -0.20 -12.84
N TRP A 140 5.95 0.52 -11.85
CA TRP A 140 4.52 0.54 -11.51
C TRP A 140 3.96 1.91 -11.84
N LEU A 141 2.99 1.97 -12.76
CA LEU A 141 2.26 3.20 -13.10
C LEU A 141 0.96 3.31 -12.29
N SER A 142 0.77 4.42 -11.59
CA SER A 142 -0.55 4.85 -11.13
C SER A 142 -1.48 5.06 -12.35
N PRO A 143 -2.83 5.15 -12.16
CA PRO A 143 -3.77 5.00 -13.28
C PRO A 143 -3.49 5.93 -14.46
N ILE A 144 -3.54 5.34 -15.66
CA ILE A 144 -3.40 6.04 -16.95
C ILE A 144 -4.65 5.90 -17.84
N PHE A 145 -5.64 5.13 -17.36
CA PHE A 145 -6.86 4.86 -18.12
C PHE A 145 -7.77 6.08 -18.20
N ALA A 146 -8.61 6.15 -19.24
CA ALA A 146 -9.55 7.26 -19.42
C ALA A 146 -10.39 7.49 -18.14
N SER A 147 -10.39 8.73 -17.67
CA SER A 147 -11.00 9.16 -16.42
C SER A 147 -11.46 10.62 -16.52
N PRO A 148 -12.57 11.03 -15.91
CA PRO A 148 -12.89 12.44 -15.73
C PRO A 148 -12.06 13.13 -14.63
N ASN A 149 -11.15 12.40 -13.95
CA ASN A 149 -10.22 12.91 -12.95
C ASN A 149 -10.88 13.49 -11.69
N GLU A 150 -12.02 12.96 -11.24
CA GLU A 150 -12.61 13.33 -9.94
C GLU A 150 -11.67 12.94 -8.79
N ASP A 151 -10.98 11.80 -8.92
CA ASP A 151 -9.95 11.32 -8.00
C ASP A 151 -8.63 10.97 -8.73
N ASN A 152 -8.16 11.89 -9.59
CA ASN A 152 -6.86 11.83 -10.25
C ASN A 152 -6.57 10.47 -10.94
N GLY A 153 -7.56 9.94 -11.68
CA GLY A 153 -7.44 8.72 -12.45
C GLY A 153 -8.01 7.47 -11.78
N TYR A 154 -8.34 7.51 -10.48
CA TYR A 154 -8.96 6.39 -9.78
C TYR A 154 -10.48 6.27 -10.02
N ASP A 155 -11.05 7.09 -10.86
CA ASP A 155 -12.43 7.07 -11.37
C ASP A 155 -12.45 6.73 -12.87
N ILE A 156 -12.25 5.44 -13.19
CA ILE A 156 -12.03 4.98 -14.57
C ILE A 156 -13.35 4.96 -15.37
N SER A 157 -13.35 5.64 -16.52
CA SER A 157 -14.48 5.68 -17.46
C SER A 157 -14.35 4.72 -18.65
N ASP A 158 -13.12 4.27 -18.97
CA ASP A 158 -12.83 3.23 -19.96
C ASP A 158 -11.48 2.58 -19.66
N TYR A 159 -11.48 1.27 -19.39
CA TYR A 159 -10.29 0.49 -19.06
C TYR A 159 -9.37 0.20 -20.24
N ARG A 160 -9.82 0.44 -21.48
CA ARG A 160 -9.05 0.17 -22.72
C ARG A 160 -8.66 1.43 -23.45
N ALA A 161 -9.00 2.60 -22.94
CA ALA A 161 -8.59 3.90 -23.44
C ALA A 161 -7.61 4.57 -22.46
N VAL A 162 -6.73 5.40 -22.97
CA VAL A 162 -5.77 6.20 -22.20
C VAL A 162 -6.34 7.60 -21.97
N MET A 163 -6.07 8.21 -20.81
CA MET A 163 -6.39 9.63 -20.59
C MET A 163 -5.71 10.49 -21.63
N THR A 164 -6.43 11.44 -22.22
CA THR A 164 -5.93 12.29 -23.31
C THR A 164 -4.68 13.07 -22.92
N GLU A 165 -4.63 13.58 -21.69
CA GLU A 165 -3.46 14.30 -21.16
C GLU A 165 -2.26 13.39 -20.87
N MET A 166 -2.44 12.06 -20.79
CA MET A 166 -1.34 11.12 -20.61
C MET A 166 -0.72 10.67 -21.93
N GLY A 167 -1.41 10.84 -23.05
CA GLY A 167 -0.97 10.39 -24.37
C GLY A 167 -1.94 9.46 -25.07
N THR A 168 -1.40 8.58 -25.90
CA THR A 168 -2.15 7.66 -26.75
C THR A 168 -1.92 6.20 -26.37
N GLN A 169 -2.67 5.28 -26.99
CA GLN A 169 -2.46 3.85 -26.84
C GLN A 169 -1.11 3.41 -27.44
N GLU A 170 -0.67 4.09 -28.51
CA GLU A 170 0.64 3.88 -29.14
C GLU A 170 1.78 4.27 -28.21
N ASP A 171 1.63 5.33 -27.40
CA ASP A 171 2.62 5.73 -26.38
C ASP A 171 2.73 4.67 -25.28
N VAL A 172 1.62 4.02 -24.89
CA VAL A 172 1.66 2.89 -23.94
C VAL A 172 2.44 1.71 -24.53
N ASP A 173 2.16 1.35 -25.79
CA ASP A 173 2.86 0.25 -26.48
C ASP A 173 4.36 0.53 -26.60
N GLU A 174 4.73 1.78 -26.90
CA GLU A 174 6.13 2.21 -26.93
C GLU A 174 6.77 2.14 -25.54
N LEU A 175 6.08 2.59 -24.48
CA LEU A 175 6.58 2.52 -23.12
C LEU A 175 6.82 1.07 -22.67
N ILE A 176 5.88 0.15 -22.96
CA ILE A 176 6.04 -1.28 -22.68
C ILE A 176 7.29 -1.81 -23.38
N SER A 177 7.42 -1.54 -24.68
CA SER A 177 8.58 -1.99 -25.48
C SER A 177 9.88 -1.42 -24.95
N ALA A 178 9.91 -0.11 -24.63
CA ALA A 178 11.09 0.58 -24.12
C ALA A 178 11.53 0.07 -22.74
N CYS A 179 10.58 -0.30 -21.87
CA CYS A 179 10.88 -0.97 -20.60
C CYS A 179 11.52 -2.34 -20.84
N HIS A 180 10.90 -3.17 -21.66
CA HIS A 180 11.39 -4.53 -21.95
C HIS A 180 12.76 -4.52 -22.64
N GLU A 181 13.02 -3.61 -23.58
CA GLU A 181 14.34 -3.45 -24.22
C GLU A 181 15.45 -3.11 -23.22
N ARG A 182 15.11 -2.48 -22.09
CA ARG A 182 16.02 -2.16 -21.00
C ARG A 182 16.07 -3.24 -19.90
N GLY A 183 15.37 -4.36 -20.08
CA GLY A 183 15.29 -5.44 -19.11
C GLY A 183 14.38 -5.13 -17.91
N MET A 184 13.62 -4.06 -17.95
CA MET A 184 12.62 -3.72 -16.94
C MET A 184 11.25 -4.31 -17.28
N ARG A 185 10.49 -4.69 -16.26
CA ARG A 185 9.06 -5.02 -16.36
C ARG A 185 8.20 -3.79 -16.11
N ILE A 186 6.92 -3.89 -16.47
CA ILE A 186 5.96 -2.82 -16.26
C ILE A 186 4.62 -3.38 -15.80
N ILE A 187 4.07 -2.82 -14.72
CA ILE A 187 2.74 -3.12 -14.21
C ILE A 187 1.88 -1.86 -14.16
N LEU A 188 0.58 -2.04 -14.30
CA LEU A 188 -0.40 -0.96 -14.23
C LEU A 188 -1.22 -1.03 -12.93
N ASP A 189 -1.80 0.10 -12.57
CA ASP A 189 -2.81 0.18 -11.52
C ASP A 189 -4.19 -0.19 -12.10
N LEU A 190 -4.91 -1.07 -11.44
CA LEU A 190 -6.23 -1.55 -11.89
C LEU A 190 -7.27 -1.33 -10.80
N VAL A 191 -8.16 -0.37 -11.02
CA VAL A 191 -9.25 -0.02 -10.11
C VAL A 191 -10.50 -0.79 -10.51
N VAL A 192 -10.90 -1.79 -9.73
CA VAL A 192 -12.04 -2.67 -10.06
C VAL A 192 -13.04 -2.87 -8.92
N ASN A 193 -12.86 -2.16 -7.81
CA ASN A 193 -13.92 -2.05 -6.81
C ASN A 193 -15.07 -1.18 -7.31
N HIS A 194 -14.79 -0.17 -8.11
CA HIS A 194 -15.72 0.82 -8.63
C HIS A 194 -15.33 1.26 -10.04
N THR A 195 -16.21 1.96 -10.73
CA THR A 195 -15.91 2.71 -11.96
C THR A 195 -16.28 4.17 -11.76
N SER A 196 -15.88 5.01 -12.70
CA SER A 196 -16.48 6.34 -12.85
C SER A 196 -17.99 6.21 -13.15
N ASP A 197 -18.79 7.18 -12.73
CA ASP A 197 -20.17 7.32 -13.17
C ASP A 197 -20.28 7.75 -14.65
N GLN A 198 -19.14 8.07 -15.28
CA GLN A 198 -19.02 8.29 -16.72
C GLN A 198 -18.73 7.02 -17.51
N HIS A 199 -18.51 5.88 -16.87
CA HIS A 199 -18.30 4.59 -17.54
C HIS A 199 -19.55 4.18 -18.35
N ALA A 200 -19.35 3.57 -19.52
CA ALA A 200 -20.45 3.16 -20.39
C ALA A 200 -21.44 2.20 -19.70
N TRP A 201 -20.94 1.29 -18.87
CA TRP A 201 -21.77 0.36 -18.10
C TRP A 201 -22.68 1.10 -17.13
N PHE A 202 -22.17 2.12 -16.41
CA PHE A 202 -22.99 2.88 -15.47
C PHE A 202 -24.02 3.77 -16.16
N LYS A 203 -23.65 4.40 -17.29
CA LYS A 203 -24.61 5.15 -18.10
C LYS A 203 -25.77 4.27 -18.57
N ALA A 204 -25.49 3.04 -18.98
CA ALA A 204 -26.53 2.07 -19.36
C ALA A 204 -27.36 1.62 -18.14
N ALA A 205 -26.72 1.32 -16.99
CA ALA A 205 -27.38 0.98 -15.74
C ALA A 205 -28.32 2.08 -15.23
N ARG A 206 -27.92 3.33 -15.41
CA ARG A 206 -28.70 4.51 -15.00
C ARG A 206 -29.95 4.72 -15.88
N LEU A 207 -29.83 4.42 -17.18
CA LEU A 207 -30.95 4.49 -18.13
C LEU A 207 -31.97 3.35 -17.94
N ASP A 208 -31.46 2.16 -17.64
CA ASP A 208 -32.31 0.97 -17.39
C ASP A 208 -31.74 0.21 -16.14
N PRO A 209 -32.13 0.64 -14.93
CA PRO A 209 -31.60 0.06 -13.69
C PRO A 209 -32.15 -1.36 -13.39
N ASP A 210 -33.15 -1.84 -14.10
CA ASP A 210 -33.66 -3.22 -14.04
C ASP A 210 -33.14 -4.06 -15.25
N GLY A 211 -32.35 -3.49 -16.16
CA GLY A 211 -31.69 -4.15 -17.28
C GLY A 211 -30.36 -4.82 -16.94
N PRO A 212 -29.68 -5.41 -17.93
CA PRO A 212 -28.44 -6.19 -17.69
C PRO A 212 -27.32 -5.42 -16.95
N PHE A 213 -27.13 -4.15 -17.29
CA PHE A 213 -26.11 -3.32 -16.63
C PHE A 213 -26.55 -2.81 -15.26
N GLY A 214 -27.83 -2.79 -14.92
CA GLY A 214 -28.30 -2.43 -13.58
C GLY A 214 -27.75 -3.36 -12.51
N GLU A 215 -27.53 -4.64 -12.84
CA GLU A 215 -26.93 -5.62 -11.92
C GLU A 215 -25.39 -5.54 -11.84
N TYR A 216 -24.73 -4.70 -12.65
CA TYR A 216 -23.29 -4.48 -12.57
C TYR A 216 -22.91 -3.63 -11.36
N TYR A 217 -23.85 -2.86 -10.81
CA TYR A 217 -23.61 -1.90 -9.74
C TYR A 217 -24.44 -2.19 -8.50
N MET A 218 -23.97 -1.70 -7.36
CA MET A 218 -24.69 -1.80 -6.08
C MET A 218 -25.83 -0.78 -6.03
N LEU A 219 -26.92 -1.06 -6.80
CA LEU A 219 -28.14 -0.24 -6.83
C LEU A 219 -29.16 -0.73 -5.80
N ARG A 220 -29.91 0.21 -5.17
CA ARG A 220 -31.00 -0.10 -4.23
C ARG A 220 -32.25 0.73 -4.53
N LYS A 221 -33.43 0.07 -4.57
CA LYS A 221 -34.73 0.76 -4.55
C LYS A 221 -34.92 1.46 -3.21
N GLY A 222 -35.54 2.63 -3.23
CA GLY A 222 -35.77 3.37 -2.00
C GLY A 222 -36.50 4.68 -2.22
N THR A 223 -36.51 5.51 -1.19
CA THR A 223 -37.12 6.85 -1.21
C THR A 223 -36.02 7.90 -1.02
N PRO A 224 -36.05 9.02 -1.75
CA PRO A 224 -35.11 10.13 -1.50
C PRO A 224 -35.12 10.56 -0.03
N GLY A 225 -33.94 10.82 0.52
CA GLY A 225 -33.77 11.23 1.92
C GLY A 225 -33.77 10.11 2.95
N THR A 226 -34.00 8.83 2.54
CA THR A 226 -33.88 7.66 3.42
C THR A 226 -32.76 6.77 2.91
N LEU A 227 -31.59 6.83 3.57
CA LEU A 227 -30.43 6.02 3.20
C LEU A 227 -30.70 4.51 3.34
N PRO A 228 -30.18 3.67 2.45
CA PRO A 228 -30.32 2.21 2.53
C PRO A 228 -29.69 1.60 3.79
N ASN A 229 -28.62 2.18 4.31
CA ASN A 229 -27.93 1.84 5.56
C ASN A 229 -27.08 3.02 6.04
N ASN A 230 -26.34 2.84 7.16
CA ASN A 230 -25.53 3.87 7.77
C ASN A 230 -24.06 3.90 7.29
N TRP A 231 -23.73 3.27 6.16
CA TRP A 231 -22.34 3.24 5.68
C TRP A 231 -21.85 4.63 5.29
N ALA A 232 -20.57 4.88 5.61
CA ALA A 232 -19.90 6.13 5.28
C ALA A 232 -18.90 5.96 4.14
N SER A 233 -18.73 7.02 3.36
CA SER A 233 -17.69 7.15 2.35
C SER A 233 -16.33 7.44 3.00
N TYR A 234 -15.25 6.94 2.41
CA TYR A 234 -13.87 7.27 2.77
C TYR A 234 -13.55 8.76 2.56
N PHE A 235 -14.25 9.42 1.63
CA PHE A 235 -14.06 10.84 1.31
C PHE A 235 -15.11 11.76 1.94
N SER A 236 -15.67 11.31 3.08
CA SER A 236 -16.65 12.01 3.90
C SER A 236 -18.11 11.86 3.43
N GLY A 237 -19.02 11.90 4.39
CA GLY A 237 -20.46 11.80 4.18
C GLY A 237 -20.96 10.35 4.04
N PRO A 238 -22.24 10.17 3.67
CA PRO A 238 -22.83 8.85 3.47
C PRO A 238 -22.29 8.18 2.21
N ALA A 239 -22.18 6.85 2.22
CA ALA A 239 -21.73 6.06 1.08
C ALA A 239 -22.82 5.82 0.03
N TRP A 240 -23.93 6.56 0.08
CA TRP A 240 -25.05 6.39 -0.83
C TRP A 240 -25.46 7.71 -1.47
N ARG A 241 -25.62 7.70 -2.80
CA ARG A 241 -26.11 8.80 -3.61
C ARG A 241 -27.45 8.42 -4.27
N TRP A 242 -28.43 9.32 -4.19
CA TRP A 242 -29.70 9.17 -4.88
C TRP A 242 -29.57 9.57 -6.36
N LEU A 243 -30.03 8.70 -7.25
CA LEU A 243 -30.13 8.93 -8.69
C LEU A 243 -31.58 9.28 -9.02
N GLU A 244 -31.86 10.56 -9.29
CA GLU A 244 -33.22 11.06 -9.47
C GLU A 244 -33.89 10.49 -10.73
N ASP A 245 -33.14 10.31 -11.80
CA ASP A 245 -33.60 9.74 -13.07
C ASP A 245 -33.84 8.22 -13.00
N ALA A 246 -32.93 7.49 -12.35
CA ALA A 246 -33.05 6.03 -12.19
C ALA A 246 -33.97 5.62 -11.03
N LYS A 247 -34.36 6.55 -10.14
CA LYS A 247 -35.11 6.26 -8.89
C LYS A 247 -34.45 5.15 -8.06
N ARG A 248 -33.12 5.26 -7.89
CA ARG A 248 -32.29 4.30 -7.15
C ARG A 248 -31.27 5.01 -6.29
N TRP A 249 -30.89 4.40 -5.18
CA TRP A 249 -29.65 4.67 -4.47
C TRP A 249 -28.52 3.89 -5.13
N VAL A 250 -27.35 4.52 -5.31
CA VAL A 250 -26.11 3.86 -5.73
C VAL A 250 -25.07 3.96 -4.61
N LEU A 251 -24.39 2.85 -4.34
CA LEU A 251 -23.27 2.79 -3.39
C LEU A 251 -22.03 3.42 -4.00
N HIS A 252 -21.31 4.22 -3.21
CA HIS A 252 -19.98 4.72 -3.51
C HIS A 252 -19.16 4.77 -2.22
N LEU A 253 -18.14 3.93 -2.09
CA LEU A 253 -17.29 3.93 -0.91
C LEU A 253 -16.27 5.08 -0.90
N PHE A 254 -16.06 5.74 -2.05
CA PHE A 254 -15.17 6.88 -2.25
C PHE A 254 -15.94 8.10 -2.75
N ALA A 255 -15.41 8.85 -3.73
CA ALA A 255 -16.11 10.01 -4.28
C ALA A 255 -17.49 9.64 -4.85
N PRO A 256 -18.46 10.55 -4.85
CA PRO A 256 -19.79 10.28 -5.38
C PRO A 256 -19.83 9.80 -6.84
N GLY A 257 -18.82 10.17 -7.64
CA GLY A 257 -18.65 9.68 -9.01
C GLY A 257 -17.97 8.33 -9.13
N GLN A 258 -17.44 7.74 -8.04
CA GLN A 258 -16.80 6.42 -8.02
C GLN A 258 -17.80 5.37 -7.55
N VAL A 259 -18.58 4.80 -8.47
CA VAL A 259 -19.73 3.92 -8.18
C VAL A 259 -19.32 2.47 -8.06
N ASP A 260 -19.69 1.81 -6.95
CA ASP A 260 -19.25 0.46 -6.59
C ASP A 260 -19.84 -0.62 -7.49
N LEU A 261 -18.96 -1.48 -8.02
CA LEU A 261 -19.31 -2.65 -8.81
C LEU A 261 -19.89 -3.78 -7.95
N ASN A 262 -20.81 -4.53 -8.52
CA ASN A 262 -21.42 -5.72 -7.92
C ASN A 262 -20.64 -6.98 -8.32
N TRP A 263 -19.63 -7.35 -7.55
CA TRP A 263 -18.83 -8.55 -7.78
C TRP A 263 -19.58 -9.88 -7.54
N ASP A 264 -20.78 -9.86 -6.94
CA ASP A 264 -21.64 -11.05 -6.90
C ASP A 264 -22.13 -11.42 -8.31
N ASN A 265 -22.20 -10.45 -9.23
CA ASN A 265 -22.53 -10.68 -10.62
C ASN A 265 -21.36 -11.34 -11.38
N PRO A 266 -21.54 -12.56 -11.96
CA PRO A 266 -20.48 -13.25 -12.70
C PRO A 266 -20.06 -12.52 -13.98
N GLU A 267 -20.94 -11.72 -14.58
CA GLU A 267 -20.60 -10.92 -15.77
C GLU A 267 -19.56 -9.86 -15.44
N VAL A 268 -19.68 -9.17 -14.28
CA VAL A 268 -18.69 -8.19 -13.81
C VAL A 268 -17.33 -8.87 -13.65
N ARG A 269 -17.27 -10.05 -13.02
CA ARG A 269 -16.01 -10.78 -12.84
C ARG A 269 -15.37 -11.19 -14.16
N ARG A 270 -16.20 -11.59 -15.15
CA ARG A 270 -15.71 -11.93 -16.49
C ARG A 270 -15.17 -10.71 -17.22
N GLU A 271 -15.87 -9.57 -17.19
CA GLU A 271 -15.40 -8.33 -17.80
C GLU A 271 -14.05 -7.88 -17.20
N VAL A 272 -13.90 -7.96 -15.87
CA VAL A 272 -12.63 -7.64 -15.22
C VAL A 272 -11.52 -8.59 -15.65
N ALA A 273 -11.79 -9.91 -15.73
CA ALA A 273 -10.82 -10.87 -16.23
C ALA A 273 -10.41 -10.60 -17.69
N ASP A 274 -11.37 -10.23 -18.54
CA ASP A 274 -11.12 -9.89 -19.95
C ASP A 274 -10.32 -8.57 -20.10
N ILE A 275 -10.51 -7.59 -19.20
CA ILE A 275 -9.67 -6.38 -19.13
C ILE A 275 -8.22 -6.76 -18.80
N VAL A 276 -8.02 -7.58 -17.77
CA VAL A 276 -6.68 -8.05 -17.37
C VAL A 276 -6.00 -8.77 -18.54
N GLN A 277 -6.68 -9.71 -19.19
CA GLN A 277 -6.14 -10.46 -20.34
C GLN A 277 -5.80 -9.55 -21.52
N TRP A 278 -6.61 -8.54 -21.78
CA TRP A 278 -6.39 -7.60 -22.87
C TRP A 278 -5.06 -6.84 -22.69
N TRP A 279 -4.77 -6.39 -21.47
CA TRP A 279 -3.52 -5.69 -21.15
C TRP A 279 -2.31 -6.64 -21.10
N LEU A 280 -2.47 -7.84 -20.54
CA LEU A 280 -1.41 -8.86 -20.55
C LEU A 280 -1.03 -9.26 -21.98
N ALA A 281 -1.99 -9.33 -22.90
CA ALA A 281 -1.75 -9.60 -24.32
C ALA A 281 -0.96 -8.48 -25.00
N ARG A 282 -1.00 -7.24 -24.49
CA ARG A 282 -0.19 -6.10 -24.96
C ARG A 282 1.23 -6.06 -24.37
N GLY A 283 1.52 -6.89 -23.39
CA GLY A 283 2.85 -7.02 -22.82
C GLY A 283 3.02 -6.53 -21.39
N ILE A 284 1.95 -6.11 -20.71
CA ILE A 284 2.03 -5.77 -19.29
C ILE A 284 2.39 -7.00 -18.47
N ASP A 285 3.24 -6.84 -17.45
CA ASP A 285 3.78 -7.92 -16.63
C ASP A 285 2.96 -8.18 -15.36
N GLY A 286 1.90 -7.45 -15.12
CA GLY A 286 1.01 -7.62 -13.98
C GLY A 286 0.25 -6.36 -13.60
N PHE A 287 -0.39 -6.41 -12.43
CA PHE A 287 -1.20 -5.31 -11.93
C PHE A 287 -1.06 -5.12 -10.42
N ARG A 288 -1.14 -3.87 -10.00
CA ARG A 288 -1.53 -3.50 -8.65
C ARG A 288 -3.04 -3.26 -8.65
N LEU A 289 -3.76 -3.96 -7.80
CA LEU A 289 -5.21 -3.93 -7.71
C LEU A 289 -5.63 -2.99 -6.58
N ASP A 290 -6.30 -1.91 -6.94
CA ASP A 290 -6.74 -0.85 -6.04
C ASP A 290 -7.84 -1.36 -5.09
N VAL A 291 -7.70 -1.13 -3.79
CA VAL A 291 -8.61 -1.52 -2.69
C VAL A 291 -9.29 -2.88 -2.91
N ILE A 292 -8.53 -3.86 -3.39
CA ILE A 292 -9.08 -5.13 -3.89
C ILE A 292 -9.79 -5.97 -2.82
N ASN A 293 -9.50 -5.73 -1.55
CA ASN A 293 -10.20 -6.39 -0.45
C ASN A 293 -11.63 -5.89 -0.25
N PHE A 294 -12.04 -4.77 -0.88
CA PHE A 294 -13.39 -4.21 -0.77
C PHE A 294 -14.40 -4.77 -1.78
N ILE A 295 -13.96 -5.56 -2.76
CA ILE A 295 -14.83 -6.06 -3.84
C ILE A 295 -15.98 -6.96 -3.36
N SER A 296 -15.83 -7.62 -2.21
CA SER A 296 -16.85 -8.50 -1.64
C SER A 296 -17.61 -7.79 -0.52
N LYS A 297 -18.89 -7.46 -0.77
CA LYS A 297 -19.78 -6.88 0.23
C LYS A 297 -20.66 -7.95 0.86
N ARG A 298 -21.02 -7.77 2.15
CA ARG A 298 -21.95 -8.68 2.83
C ARG A 298 -23.34 -8.61 2.18
N PRO A 299 -23.96 -9.77 1.86
CA PRO A 299 -25.32 -9.79 1.29
C PRO A 299 -26.34 -9.05 2.17
N GLY A 300 -27.23 -8.32 1.52
CA GLY A 300 -28.23 -7.49 2.21
C GLY A 300 -27.73 -6.10 2.62
N LEU A 301 -26.42 -5.87 2.68
CA LEU A 301 -25.78 -4.59 3.07
C LEU A 301 -26.36 -4.08 4.41
N PRO A 302 -26.18 -4.83 5.52
CA PRO A 302 -26.74 -4.44 6.82
C PRO A 302 -26.09 -3.18 7.37
N ASP A 303 -26.73 -2.53 8.34
CA ASP A 303 -26.14 -1.39 9.05
C ASP A 303 -24.82 -1.78 9.72
N GLY A 304 -23.86 -0.86 9.68
CA GLY A 304 -22.61 -0.99 10.38
C GLY A 304 -22.77 -0.79 11.89
N ASN A 305 -21.89 -1.44 12.67
CA ASN A 305 -21.83 -1.31 14.12
C ASN A 305 -21.26 0.06 14.50
N GLU A 306 -21.92 0.80 15.40
CA GLU A 306 -21.50 2.15 15.81
C GLU A 306 -20.09 2.19 16.43
N LEU A 307 -19.71 1.16 17.23
CA LEU A 307 -18.37 1.13 17.82
C LEU A 307 -17.30 0.84 16.77
N VAL A 308 -17.54 -0.11 15.87
CA VAL A 308 -16.63 -0.39 14.74
C VAL A 308 -16.46 0.88 13.91
N GLY A 309 -17.57 1.55 13.56
CA GLY A 309 -17.53 2.82 12.82
C GLY A 309 -16.71 3.90 13.52
N ARG A 310 -16.82 4.04 14.85
CA ARG A 310 -16.00 5.00 15.62
C ARG A 310 -14.53 4.62 15.68
N LEU A 311 -14.21 3.33 15.86
CA LEU A 311 -12.82 2.85 15.95
C LEU A 311 -12.11 2.90 14.60
N MET A 312 -12.83 2.60 13.53
CA MET A 312 -12.26 2.51 12.18
C MET A 312 -12.49 3.78 11.36
N HIS A 313 -13.21 4.77 11.89
CA HIS A 313 -13.64 6.02 11.26
C HIS A 313 -14.63 5.85 10.09
N TYR A 314 -14.97 4.61 9.71
CA TYR A 314 -15.83 4.30 8.57
C TYR A 314 -16.96 3.34 8.98
N PRO A 315 -18.16 3.84 9.36
CA PRO A 315 -19.33 3.01 9.60
C PRO A 315 -19.60 2.05 8.43
N GLY A 316 -19.81 0.76 8.76
CA GLY A 316 -20.09 -0.28 7.77
C GLY A 316 -18.86 -1.02 7.22
N VAL A 317 -17.62 -0.59 7.58
CA VAL A 317 -16.38 -1.19 7.07
C VAL A 317 -16.29 -2.69 7.33
N GLU A 318 -16.81 -3.20 8.43
CA GLU A 318 -16.84 -4.62 8.78
C GLU A 318 -17.61 -5.50 7.79
N HIS A 319 -18.40 -4.90 6.90
CA HIS A 319 -19.21 -5.61 5.93
C HIS A 319 -18.56 -5.72 4.54
N TYR A 320 -17.38 -5.05 4.33
CA TYR A 320 -16.74 -5.06 3.03
C TYR A 320 -15.21 -5.14 3.07
N PHE A 321 -14.52 -4.79 4.16
CA PHE A 321 -13.04 -4.81 4.19
C PHE A 321 -12.44 -6.22 4.03
N HIS A 322 -13.20 -7.27 4.35
CA HIS A 322 -12.91 -8.66 4.08
C HIS A 322 -14.24 -9.43 3.97
N GLY A 323 -14.95 -9.20 2.87
CA GLY A 323 -16.27 -9.76 2.68
C GLY A 323 -16.27 -11.27 2.38
N PRO A 324 -17.41 -11.93 2.48
CA PRO A 324 -17.52 -13.39 2.55
C PRO A 324 -17.08 -14.14 1.29
N ASN A 325 -17.04 -13.47 0.14
CA ASN A 325 -16.66 -14.06 -1.14
C ASN A 325 -15.28 -13.64 -1.64
N LEU A 326 -14.51 -12.85 -0.86
CA LEU A 326 -13.26 -12.25 -1.30
C LEU A 326 -12.28 -13.28 -1.87
N HIS A 327 -11.93 -14.31 -1.09
CA HIS A 327 -11.02 -15.38 -1.52
C HIS A 327 -11.46 -16.07 -2.81
N ARG A 328 -12.77 -16.34 -2.93
CA ARG A 328 -13.31 -16.95 -4.15
C ARG A 328 -13.14 -16.05 -5.37
N TYR A 329 -13.37 -14.74 -5.23
CA TYR A 329 -13.24 -13.78 -6.33
C TYR A 329 -11.78 -13.59 -6.73
N LEU A 330 -10.86 -13.53 -5.78
CA LEU A 330 -9.44 -13.42 -6.06
C LEU A 330 -8.90 -14.67 -6.77
N ALA A 331 -9.24 -15.87 -6.29
CA ALA A 331 -8.85 -17.11 -6.93
C ALA A 331 -9.48 -17.25 -8.34
N GLU A 332 -10.73 -16.79 -8.55
CA GLU A 332 -11.37 -16.75 -9.86
C GLU A 332 -10.63 -15.76 -10.79
N LEU A 333 -10.35 -14.54 -10.33
CA LEU A 333 -9.63 -13.54 -11.12
C LEU A 333 -8.21 -14.02 -11.48
N ARG A 334 -7.49 -14.65 -10.54
CA ARG A 334 -6.17 -15.26 -10.82
C ARG A 334 -6.27 -16.28 -11.93
N ARG A 335 -7.22 -17.22 -11.85
CA ARG A 335 -7.37 -18.30 -12.82
C ARG A 335 -7.82 -17.80 -14.19
N GLU A 336 -8.79 -16.88 -14.23
CA GLU A 336 -9.41 -16.44 -15.49
C GLU A 336 -8.69 -15.23 -16.12
N GLY A 337 -8.18 -14.30 -15.30
CA GLY A 337 -7.55 -13.06 -15.77
C GLY A 337 -6.06 -13.18 -15.96
N PHE A 338 -5.34 -13.74 -14.98
CA PHE A 338 -3.87 -13.75 -14.96
C PHE A 338 -3.22 -14.96 -15.62
N THR A 339 -4.00 -15.93 -16.12
CA THR A 339 -3.46 -17.04 -16.91
C THR A 339 -3.35 -16.61 -18.36
N ARG A 340 -2.13 -16.48 -18.90
CA ARG A 340 -1.92 -16.16 -20.33
C ARG A 340 -2.54 -17.24 -21.22
N ARG A 341 -3.53 -16.89 -22.03
CA ARG A 341 -4.18 -17.80 -22.99
C ARG A 341 -3.51 -17.86 -24.34
N ASP A 342 -2.57 -16.96 -24.68
CA ASP A 342 -1.94 -16.91 -26.00
C ASP A 342 -0.45 -16.60 -25.94
N SER A 343 0.36 -17.54 -26.43
CA SER A 343 1.82 -17.48 -26.54
C SER A 343 2.27 -16.73 -27.80
N ARG A 344 1.77 -15.53 -28.08
CA ARG A 344 2.18 -14.78 -29.29
C ARG A 344 3.52 -14.04 -29.18
N VAL A 345 4.14 -14.05 -28.00
CA VAL A 345 5.48 -13.50 -27.83
C VAL A 345 6.45 -14.67 -27.57
N GLU A 346 6.76 -15.42 -28.61
CA GLU A 346 7.89 -16.35 -28.57
C GLU A 346 9.20 -15.54 -28.53
N GLY A 347 9.96 -15.68 -27.44
CA GLY A 347 11.38 -15.31 -27.39
C GLY A 347 11.76 -13.99 -26.72
N GLY A 348 10.82 -13.26 -26.07
CA GLY A 348 11.15 -12.12 -25.20
C GLY A 348 11.61 -12.59 -23.78
N PRO A 349 12.44 -11.79 -23.05
CA PRO A 349 12.71 -12.04 -21.66
C PRO A 349 11.40 -11.91 -20.88
N GLY A 350 10.71 -13.02 -20.59
CA GLY A 350 9.45 -13.03 -19.84
C GLY A 350 8.38 -13.99 -20.35
N CYS A 351 8.60 -14.74 -21.44
CA CYS A 351 7.58 -15.65 -21.96
C CYS A 351 7.17 -16.80 -21.03
N ASP A 352 7.95 -17.06 -19.95
CA ASP A 352 7.62 -18.02 -18.91
C ASP A 352 7.26 -17.39 -17.55
N ALA A 353 7.25 -16.06 -17.44
CA ALA A 353 6.98 -15.38 -16.19
C ALA A 353 5.46 -15.22 -15.96
N VAL A 354 4.97 -15.76 -14.84
CA VAL A 354 3.62 -15.52 -14.37
C VAL A 354 3.44 -14.01 -14.12
N ALA A 355 2.35 -13.42 -14.63
CA ALA A 355 2.02 -12.02 -14.36
C ALA A 355 1.77 -11.83 -12.85
N VAL A 356 2.35 -10.77 -12.27
CA VAL A 356 2.23 -10.48 -10.84
C VAL A 356 0.87 -9.85 -10.51
N MET A 357 0.29 -10.29 -9.40
CA MET A 357 -0.99 -9.80 -8.87
C MET A 357 -0.77 -9.22 -7.47
N ILE A 358 -0.72 -7.90 -7.37
CA ILE A 358 -0.42 -7.18 -6.12
C ILE A 358 -1.70 -6.51 -5.64
N GLY A 359 -2.11 -6.76 -4.41
CA GLY A 359 -3.32 -6.15 -3.83
C GLY A 359 -3.00 -4.94 -2.96
N GLU A 360 -3.75 -3.86 -3.13
CA GLU A 360 -3.88 -2.88 -2.08
C GLU A 360 -4.99 -3.32 -1.14
N THR A 361 -4.70 -3.40 0.17
CA THR A 361 -5.60 -4.04 1.14
C THR A 361 -5.71 -3.23 2.44
N PRO A 362 -6.41 -2.06 2.43
CA PRO A 362 -6.62 -1.26 3.63
C PRO A 362 -7.30 -2.07 4.74
N GLY A 363 -6.79 -1.94 5.97
CA GLY A 363 -7.35 -2.58 7.15
C GLY A 363 -6.98 -4.06 7.34
N ILE A 364 -6.25 -4.67 6.41
CA ILE A 364 -5.79 -6.06 6.50
C ILE A 364 -4.54 -6.15 7.36
N GLY A 365 -4.58 -6.97 8.42
CA GLY A 365 -3.44 -7.28 9.29
C GLY A 365 -2.56 -8.40 8.74
N ILE A 366 -1.59 -8.83 9.54
CA ILE A 366 -0.56 -9.79 9.12
C ILE A 366 -1.15 -11.17 8.79
N GLU A 367 -2.00 -11.70 9.64
CA GLU A 367 -2.54 -13.06 9.47
C GLU A 367 -3.56 -13.11 8.32
N MET A 368 -4.39 -12.09 8.19
CA MET A 368 -5.29 -11.95 7.03
C MET A 368 -4.49 -11.77 5.74
N GLY A 369 -3.41 -11.00 5.78
CA GLY A 369 -2.50 -10.82 4.65
C GLY A 369 -1.91 -12.15 4.18
N ARG A 370 -1.45 -13.00 5.10
CA ARG A 370 -0.94 -14.35 4.82
C ARG A 370 -2.01 -15.25 4.17
N LEU A 371 -3.29 -15.09 4.54
CA LEU A 371 -4.39 -15.81 3.88
C LEU A 371 -4.60 -15.36 2.43
N LEU A 372 -4.24 -14.13 2.08
CA LEU A 372 -4.38 -13.59 0.73
C LEU A 372 -3.16 -13.87 -0.16
N THR A 373 -1.94 -13.95 0.44
CA THR A 373 -0.67 -14.04 -0.31
C THR A 373 0.05 -15.39 -0.14
N GLY A 374 -0.47 -16.33 0.65
CA GLY A 374 0.14 -17.64 0.82
C GLY A 374 0.30 -18.38 -0.52
N GLU A 375 1.47 -18.98 -0.77
CA GLU A 375 1.76 -19.67 -2.04
C GLU A 375 0.75 -20.78 -2.38
N ASP A 376 0.14 -21.37 -1.36
CA ASP A 376 -0.89 -22.41 -1.49
C ASP A 376 -2.28 -21.86 -1.85
N ARG A 377 -2.47 -20.54 -1.79
CA ARG A 377 -3.77 -19.89 -2.00
C ARG A 377 -4.07 -19.58 -3.47
N HIS A 378 -3.04 -19.28 -4.25
CA HIS A 378 -3.18 -18.84 -5.65
C HIS A 378 -4.13 -17.64 -5.80
N GLU A 379 -4.01 -16.65 -4.92
CA GLU A 379 -4.78 -15.43 -4.91
C GLU A 379 -3.88 -14.23 -5.27
N LEU A 380 -3.35 -13.50 -4.30
CA LEU A 380 -2.37 -12.43 -4.52
C LEU A 380 -0.94 -12.94 -4.40
N ASP A 381 0.02 -12.29 -5.09
CA ASP A 381 1.46 -12.55 -4.91
C ASP A 381 2.04 -11.67 -3.79
N LEU A 382 1.59 -10.42 -3.72
CA LEU A 382 1.97 -9.41 -2.75
C LEU A 382 0.75 -8.59 -2.33
N LEU A 383 0.89 -7.88 -1.22
CA LEU A 383 -0.09 -6.88 -0.81
C LEU A 383 0.57 -5.65 -0.18
N PHE A 384 -0.10 -4.51 -0.27
CA PHE A 384 0.17 -3.30 0.48
C PHE A 384 -0.75 -3.22 1.69
N GLY A 385 -0.17 -3.41 2.89
CA GLY A 385 -0.84 -3.16 4.16
C GLY A 385 -0.32 -1.87 4.79
N PHE A 386 -1.20 -1.04 5.32
CA PHE A 386 -0.87 0.32 5.77
C PHE A 386 -0.52 0.43 7.26
N ASP A 387 -0.71 -0.62 8.05
CA ASP A 387 -0.47 -0.58 9.51
C ASP A 387 0.95 -0.13 9.88
N LEU A 388 1.94 -0.36 8.99
CA LEU A 388 3.31 0.12 9.17
C LEU A 388 3.44 1.64 9.12
N LEU A 389 2.51 2.34 8.46
CA LEU A 389 2.53 3.78 8.24
C LEU A 389 1.65 4.55 9.23
N ASP A 390 0.75 3.85 9.93
CA ASP A 390 -0.19 4.45 10.88
C ASP A 390 0.48 4.82 12.21
N SER A 391 0.14 5.95 12.78
CA SER A 391 0.52 6.33 14.14
C SER A 391 -0.51 5.84 15.15
N PRO A 392 -0.10 5.31 16.33
CA PRO A 392 -1.04 4.82 17.33
C PRO A 392 -2.04 5.88 17.78
N GLY A 393 -3.33 5.52 17.76
CA GLY A 393 -4.41 6.37 18.25
C GLY A 393 -4.64 7.67 17.47
N LYS A 394 -4.05 7.79 16.28
CA LYS A 394 -4.13 9.02 15.48
C LYS A 394 -4.30 8.70 14.01
N THR A 395 -5.02 9.57 13.32
CA THR A 395 -5.03 9.62 11.85
C THR A 395 -3.99 10.62 11.35
N ARG A 396 -3.69 10.61 10.05
CA ARG A 396 -2.84 11.64 9.43
C ARG A 396 -3.43 13.05 9.53
N TRP A 397 -4.73 13.15 9.76
CA TRP A 397 -5.48 14.41 9.92
C TRP A 397 -5.36 15.02 11.32
N ASP A 398 -4.95 14.23 12.31
CA ASP A 398 -4.71 14.68 13.68
C ASP A 398 -3.26 15.07 13.92
N ASP A 399 -2.35 14.16 13.53
CA ASP A 399 -0.92 14.33 13.66
C ASP A 399 -0.21 13.35 12.71
N TYR A 400 0.38 13.86 11.65
CA TYR A 400 1.08 13.06 10.65
C TYR A 400 2.48 12.59 11.10
N ARG A 401 2.95 12.95 12.29
CA ARG A 401 4.28 12.59 12.78
C ARG A 401 4.43 11.11 13.04
N TYR A 402 5.66 10.61 12.85
CA TYR A 402 5.95 9.19 12.90
C TYR A 402 7.21 8.86 13.71
N ASP A 403 7.15 7.82 14.56
CA ASP A 403 8.28 7.30 15.34
C ASP A 403 8.84 6.03 14.66
N LEU A 404 10.10 6.07 14.20
CA LEU A 404 10.78 4.93 13.58
C LEU A 404 10.93 3.71 14.52
N ASN A 405 10.89 3.90 15.85
CA ASN A 405 10.86 2.76 16.78
C ASN A 405 9.57 1.95 16.65
N LYS A 406 8.47 2.58 16.20
CA LYS A 406 7.25 1.86 15.88
C LYS A 406 7.41 1.03 14.63
N LEU A 407 7.96 1.60 13.55
CA LEU A 407 8.30 0.86 12.33
C LEU A 407 9.12 -0.39 12.68
N LYS A 408 10.21 -0.21 13.44
CA LYS A 408 11.04 -1.31 13.93
C LYS A 408 10.21 -2.38 14.68
N SER A 409 9.39 -1.96 15.65
CA SER A 409 8.60 -2.90 16.44
C SER A 409 7.64 -3.71 15.58
N GLN A 410 7.01 -3.09 14.60
CA GLN A 410 6.10 -3.74 13.66
C GLN A 410 6.83 -4.68 12.71
N MET A 411 8.02 -4.31 12.22
CA MET A 411 8.85 -5.19 11.39
C MET A 411 9.32 -6.44 12.15
N VAL A 412 9.75 -6.27 13.42
CA VAL A 412 10.15 -7.38 14.29
C VAL A 412 8.98 -8.31 14.57
N ASP A 413 7.81 -7.76 14.91
CA ASP A 413 6.60 -8.56 15.16
C ASP A 413 6.15 -9.29 13.90
N ARG A 414 6.09 -8.61 12.76
CA ARG A 414 5.72 -9.20 11.47
C ARG A 414 6.62 -10.37 11.11
N GLU A 415 7.93 -10.19 11.15
CA GLU A 415 8.90 -11.24 10.81
C GLU A 415 8.76 -12.47 11.73
N SER A 416 8.44 -12.26 13.01
CA SER A 416 8.22 -13.37 13.96
C SER A 416 7.00 -14.26 13.62
N ARG A 417 6.12 -13.81 12.71
CA ARG A 417 4.91 -14.51 12.29
C ARG A 417 5.02 -15.12 10.89
N LEU A 418 5.97 -14.66 10.08
CA LEU A 418 6.13 -15.12 8.70
C LEU A 418 6.86 -16.46 8.63
N GLY A 419 6.41 -17.34 7.74
CA GLY A 419 7.12 -18.53 7.30
C GLY A 419 7.91 -18.27 6.01
N SER A 420 8.54 -19.31 5.46
CA SER A 420 9.30 -19.23 4.21
C SER A 420 8.41 -19.01 2.98
N GLY A 421 7.15 -19.44 3.02
CA GLY A 421 6.16 -19.21 1.96
C GLY A 421 5.48 -17.84 2.02
N ASP A 422 5.71 -17.06 3.08
CA ASP A 422 5.13 -15.74 3.23
C ASP A 422 6.09 -14.67 2.73
N TRP A 423 5.57 -13.64 2.06
CA TRP A 423 6.38 -12.55 1.53
C TRP A 423 5.65 -11.22 1.69
N VAL A 424 6.42 -10.10 1.73
CA VAL A 424 5.86 -8.78 2.04
C VAL A 424 6.37 -7.71 1.09
N SER A 425 5.57 -6.68 0.86
CA SER A 425 6.02 -5.43 0.26
C SER A 425 6.70 -4.55 1.31
N LEU A 426 7.73 -3.83 0.88
CA LEU A 426 8.47 -2.86 1.69
C LEU A 426 8.31 -1.49 1.04
N PHE A 427 7.52 -0.62 1.65
CA PHE A 427 7.30 0.74 1.17
C PHE A 427 7.10 1.68 2.37
N TRP A 428 7.54 2.92 2.21
CA TRP A 428 7.40 3.98 3.22
C TRP A 428 6.58 5.14 2.70
N GLU A 429 6.51 5.28 1.39
CA GLU A 429 5.83 6.34 0.66
C GLU A 429 5.04 5.77 -0.51
N ASN A 430 3.99 6.45 -0.88
CA ASN A 430 3.21 6.30 -2.10
C ASN A 430 2.48 7.61 -2.38
N HIS A 431 1.63 7.64 -3.40
CA HIS A 431 0.85 8.81 -3.80
C HIS A 431 -0.28 9.20 -2.83
N ASP A 432 -0.53 8.41 -1.77
CA ASP A 432 -1.61 8.61 -0.79
C ASP A 432 -1.12 9.00 0.61
N ASN A 433 0.19 9.16 0.79
CA ASN A 433 0.77 9.48 2.09
C ASN A 433 1.75 10.64 1.99
N PRO A 434 1.77 11.56 2.97
CA PRO A 434 2.82 12.57 3.10
C PRO A 434 4.21 11.93 3.16
N ARG A 435 5.24 12.67 2.74
CA ARG A 435 6.63 12.19 2.67
C ARG A 435 7.16 11.74 4.02
N MET A 436 7.79 10.56 4.08
CA MET A 436 8.23 9.93 5.33
C MET A 436 9.29 10.76 6.06
N ILE A 437 10.21 11.39 5.35
CA ILE A 437 11.22 12.27 5.95
C ILE A 437 10.55 13.38 6.76
N SER A 438 9.55 14.05 6.19
CA SER A 438 8.82 15.13 6.88
C SER A 438 7.98 14.62 8.06
N LYS A 439 7.53 13.34 8.02
CA LYS A 439 6.83 12.71 9.14
C LYS A 439 7.77 12.45 10.32
N VAL A 440 9.03 12.15 10.08
CA VAL A 440 10.02 11.78 11.11
C VAL A 440 10.84 12.98 11.58
N ASP A 441 11.36 13.79 10.67
CA ASP A 441 12.19 14.97 10.94
C ASP A 441 11.59 16.21 10.23
N PRO A 442 10.56 16.84 10.81
CA PRO A 442 9.86 17.96 10.17
C PRO A 442 10.73 19.21 10.02
N ASP A 443 11.79 19.34 10.83
CA ASP A 443 12.76 20.44 10.73
C ASP A 443 13.82 20.19 9.63
N LEU A 444 13.81 19.02 9.01
CA LEU A 444 14.70 18.59 7.91
C LEU A 444 16.20 18.69 8.23
N ARG A 445 16.57 18.66 9.52
CA ARG A 445 17.97 18.80 9.97
C ARG A 445 18.86 17.64 9.51
N HIS A 446 18.26 16.45 9.37
CA HIS A 446 18.94 15.23 9.00
C HIS A 446 18.36 14.63 7.70
N ARG A 447 17.82 15.47 6.80
CA ARG A 447 17.11 15.03 5.59
C ARG A 447 17.88 13.95 4.82
N SER A 448 19.16 14.17 4.54
CA SER A 448 20.00 13.25 3.78
C SER A 448 20.28 11.95 4.56
N ASP A 449 20.65 12.06 5.84
CA ASP A 449 20.99 10.90 6.65
C ASP A 449 19.78 10.03 6.92
N LEU A 450 18.63 10.65 7.22
CA LEU A 450 17.35 9.96 7.39
C LEU A 450 16.90 9.30 6.08
N GLY A 451 17.04 9.96 4.92
CA GLY A 451 16.77 9.38 3.63
C GLY A 451 17.59 8.12 3.37
N LYS A 452 18.89 8.13 3.71
CA LYS A 452 19.76 6.95 3.62
C LYS A 452 19.37 5.84 4.61
N ALA A 453 19.00 6.21 5.84
CA ALA A 453 18.53 5.24 6.84
C ALA A 453 17.27 4.51 6.37
N LEU A 454 16.27 5.24 5.85
CA LEU A 454 15.04 4.68 5.28
C LEU A 454 15.34 3.79 4.07
N ALA A 455 16.26 4.22 3.19
CA ALA A 455 16.72 3.43 2.05
C ALA A 455 17.32 2.07 2.49
N ALA A 456 18.21 2.09 3.49
CA ALA A 456 18.85 0.86 3.98
C ALA A 456 17.82 -0.10 4.62
N ILE A 457 16.88 0.41 5.42
CA ILE A 457 15.82 -0.39 6.00
C ILE A 457 14.96 -1.03 4.90
N GLN A 458 14.62 -0.28 3.84
CA GLN A 458 13.81 -0.77 2.73
C GLN A 458 14.54 -1.80 1.86
N MET A 459 15.75 -1.48 1.42
CA MET A 459 16.48 -2.31 0.46
C MET A 459 17.04 -3.60 1.07
N LEU A 460 17.39 -3.61 2.37
CA LEU A 460 18.11 -4.71 3.00
C LEU A 460 17.27 -5.56 3.96
N SER A 461 16.00 -5.22 4.19
CA SER A 461 15.05 -6.08 4.89
C SER A 461 14.53 -7.20 3.98
N ARG A 462 13.90 -8.24 4.57
CA ARG A 462 13.22 -9.29 3.83
C ARG A 462 11.91 -8.76 3.26
N GLY A 463 11.76 -8.86 1.94
CA GLY A 463 10.59 -8.40 1.21
C GLY A 463 10.96 -7.75 -0.13
N THR A 464 9.95 -7.37 -0.88
CA THR A 464 10.07 -6.67 -2.17
C THR A 464 10.01 -5.17 -1.95
N PRO A 465 11.06 -4.40 -2.25
CA PRO A 465 11.08 -2.95 -2.09
C PRO A 465 10.31 -2.25 -3.22
N PHE A 466 9.51 -1.24 -2.84
CA PHE A 466 8.79 -0.34 -3.72
C PHE A 466 9.24 1.10 -3.44
N ILE A 467 10.02 1.67 -4.33
CA ILE A 467 10.45 3.07 -4.28
C ILE A 467 9.33 3.92 -4.88
N TYR A 468 8.92 4.97 -4.20
CA TYR A 468 8.02 5.98 -4.77
C TYR A 468 8.83 7.13 -5.38
N GLN A 469 8.40 7.65 -6.55
CA GLN A 469 9.10 8.75 -7.23
C GLN A 469 9.47 9.90 -6.28
N GLY A 470 10.72 10.35 -6.35
CA GLY A 470 11.29 11.38 -5.48
C GLY A 470 11.82 10.87 -4.14
N GLN A 471 11.49 9.65 -3.72
CA GLN A 471 12.03 9.06 -2.49
C GLN A 471 13.56 8.90 -2.60
N GLU A 472 14.07 8.53 -3.78
CA GLU A 472 15.50 8.36 -4.07
C GLU A 472 16.30 9.67 -4.01
N ILE A 473 15.65 10.81 -4.13
CA ILE A 473 16.25 12.13 -3.94
C ILE A 473 15.89 12.78 -2.62
N ALA A 474 15.33 12.01 -1.70
CA ALA A 474 14.88 12.47 -0.39
C ALA A 474 13.84 13.61 -0.48
N ALA A 475 12.83 13.49 -1.33
CA ALA A 475 11.73 14.45 -1.42
C ALA A 475 11.02 14.61 -0.07
N VAL A 476 10.52 15.80 0.21
CA VAL A 476 9.85 16.18 1.46
C VAL A 476 8.50 16.82 1.18
N ASN A 477 7.69 17.02 2.22
CA ASN A 477 6.45 17.78 2.12
C ASN A 477 6.73 19.20 1.62
N GLN A 478 5.77 19.77 0.90
CA GLN A 478 5.85 21.13 0.36
C GLN A 478 5.26 22.14 1.34
N ASP A 479 5.78 23.35 1.31
CA ASP A 479 5.27 24.50 2.09
C ASP A 479 4.17 25.22 1.29
N PHE A 480 3.03 24.56 1.07
CA PHE A 480 1.90 25.15 0.35
C PHE A 480 1.43 26.44 1.03
N PRO A 481 1.26 27.54 0.29
CA PRO A 481 0.98 28.85 0.88
C PRO A 481 -0.40 28.94 1.52
N ASP A 482 -1.38 28.24 1.00
CA ASP A 482 -2.76 28.25 1.47
C ASP A 482 -3.57 27.03 0.99
N ALA A 483 -4.80 26.91 1.45
CA ALA A 483 -5.70 25.80 1.11
C ALA A 483 -6.06 25.72 -0.39
N SER A 484 -5.98 26.83 -1.13
CA SER A 484 -6.30 26.86 -2.57
C SER A 484 -5.24 26.19 -3.43
N SER A 485 -4.07 25.95 -2.88
CA SER A 485 -2.96 25.25 -3.52
C SER A 485 -3.17 23.72 -3.59
N PHE A 486 -4.08 23.18 -2.78
CA PHE A 486 -4.37 21.74 -2.73
C PHE A 486 -5.36 21.33 -3.82
N ARG A 487 -5.23 20.10 -4.30
CA ARG A 487 -6.05 19.47 -5.35
C ARG A 487 -6.74 18.19 -4.88
N ASP A 488 -6.26 17.61 -3.78
CA ASP A 488 -6.77 16.35 -3.23
C ASP A 488 -8.20 16.50 -2.71
N ILE A 489 -9.14 15.76 -3.33
CA ILE A 489 -10.56 15.78 -2.98
C ILE A 489 -10.82 15.41 -1.51
N GLU A 490 -10.07 14.44 -0.97
CA GLU A 490 -10.20 14.02 0.43
C GLU A 490 -9.80 15.17 1.37
N THR A 491 -8.64 15.77 1.12
CA THR A 491 -8.17 16.94 1.87
C THR A 491 -9.18 18.09 1.84
N LEU A 492 -9.70 18.43 0.65
CA LEU A 492 -10.65 19.53 0.48
C LEU A 492 -11.98 19.25 1.20
N ASN A 493 -12.49 18.04 1.15
CA ASN A 493 -13.71 17.65 1.85
C ASN A 493 -13.54 17.70 3.37
N ILE A 494 -12.40 17.26 3.90
CA ILE A 494 -12.14 17.31 5.34
C ILE A 494 -11.94 18.76 5.79
N LEU A 495 -11.20 19.58 5.02
CA LEU A 495 -11.04 21.01 5.30
C LEU A 495 -12.37 21.75 5.39
N ALA A 496 -13.32 21.41 4.53
CA ALA A 496 -14.65 22.03 4.54
C ALA A 496 -15.44 21.79 5.85
N LEU A 497 -15.01 20.81 6.65
CA LEU A 497 -15.62 20.47 7.94
C LEU A 497 -14.87 21.10 9.14
N GLN A 498 -13.72 21.75 8.91
CA GLN A 498 -12.90 22.32 9.98
C GLN A 498 -13.14 23.81 10.13
N GLU A 499 -13.27 24.27 11.39
CA GLU A 499 -13.38 25.69 11.74
C GLU A 499 -12.19 26.17 12.56
N ASP A 500 -11.52 25.26 13.26
CA ASP A 500 -10.39 25.57 14.15
C ASP A 500 -9.07 25.66 13.35
N PRO A 501 -8.29 26.75 13.51
CA PRO A 501 -7.03 26.92 12.78
C PRO A 501 -5.99 25.80 13.01
N GLN A 502 -5.96 25.20 14.20
CA GLN A 502 -5.02 24.12 14.49
C GLN A 502 -5.41 22.84 13.74
N SER A 503 -6.70 22.53 13.70
CA SER A 503 -7.23 21.39 12.93
C SER A 503 -7.00 21.59 11.42
N ILE A 504 -7.20 22.81 10.90
CA ILE A 504 -6.89 23.15 9.51
C ILE A 504 -5.41 22.87 9.20
N GLN A 505 -4.49 23.34 10.03
CA GLN A 505 -3.06 23.10 9.83
C GLN A 505 -2.70 21.60 9.87
N ALA A 506 -3.30 20.83 10.76
CA ALA A 506 -3.09 19.37 10.83
C ALA A 506 -3.58 18.67 9.56
N VAL A 507 -4.76 19.03 9.04
CA VAL A 507 -5.31 18.48 7.80
C VAL A 507 -4.41 18.83 6.61
N LEU A 508 -3.98 20.09 6.47
CA LEU A 508 -3.07 20.49 5.40
C LEU A 508 -1.75 19.71 5.45
N ALA A 509 -1.16 19.54 6.63
CA ALA A 509 0.07 18.79 6.82
C ALA A 509 -0.06 17.29 6.49
N GLY A 510 -1.25 16.72 6.66
CA GLY A 510 -1.57 15.32 6.35
C GLY A 510 -2.00 15.04 4.91
N SER A 511 -2.07 16.06 4.04
CA SER A 511 -2.58 15.93 2.67
C SER A 511 -1.74 15.01 1.79
N ARG A 512 -2.44 14.26 0.92
CA ARG A 512 -1.83 13.43 -0.13
C ARG A 512 -1.06 14.27 -1.15
N ASP A 513 -1.41 15.53 -1.35
CA ASP A 513 -0.77 16.42 -2.33
C ASP A 513 0.71 16.64 -2.09
N HIS A 514 1.19 16.50 -0.85
CA HIS A 514 2.62 16.53 -0.54
C HIS A 514 3.42 15.44 -1.28
N ALA A 515 2.80 14.29 -1.52
CA ALA A 515 3.41 13.20 -2.29
C ALA A 515 3.18 13.34 -3.81
N ARG A 516 2.19 14.17 -4.23
CA ARG A 516 1.77 14.32 -5.62
C ARG A 516 2.46 15.47 -6.36
N THR A 517 3.38 16.16 -5.69
CA THR A 517 4.18 17.22 -6.31
C THR A 517 5.13 16.68 -7.37
N PRO A 518 5.44 17.49 -8.42
CA PRO A 518 6.27 17.06 -9.53
C PRO A 518 7.69 16.66 -9.13
N MET A 519 8.28 15.74 -9.90
CA MET A 519 9.70 15.39 -9.80
C MET A 519 10.59 16.60 -10.05
N ARG A 520 11.74 16.62 -9.37
CA ARG A 520 12.76 17.66 -9.49
C ARG A 520 13.96 17.08 -10.23
N TRP A 521 13.98 17.29 -11.56
CA TRP A 521 15.02 16.74 -12.41
C TRP A 521 16.32 17.54 -12.36
N ASP A 522 16.22 18.87 -12.45
CA ASP A 522 17.36 19.79 -12.49
C ASP A 522 17.02 21.17 -11.88
N ASP A 523 17.93 22.13 -12.02
CA ASP A 523 17.81 23.50 -11.51
C ASP A 523 17.15 24.49 -12.47
N SER A 524 16.62 24.01 -13.60
CA SER A 524 15.89 24.85 -14.56
C SER A 524 14.53 25.29 -14.02
N ALA A 525 13.83 26.15 -14.76
CA ALA A 525 12.47 26.54 -14.43
C ALA A 525 11.58 25.29 -14.28
N SER A 526 10.68 25.30 -13.29
CA SER A 526 9.84 24.14 -12.94
C SER A 526 10.65 22.85 -12.71
N HIS A 527 11.92 22.99 -12.32
CA HIS A 527 12.85 21.89 -12.01
C HIS A 527 12.98 20.82 -13.11
N GLY A 528 12.87 21.23 -14.38
CA GLY A 528 12.93 20.30 -15.52
C GLY A 528 11.70 19.40 -15.68
N PHE A 529 10.65 19.58 -14.86
CA PHE A 529 9.43 18.81 -14.96
C PHE A 529 8.60 19.21 -16.20
N THR A 530 8.42 20.52 -16.42
CA THR A 530 7.61 21.09 -17.50
C THR A 530 8.22 22.38 -18.03
N THR A 531 7.90 22.73 -19.26
CA THR A 531 8.13 24.06 -19.84
C THR A 531 6.96 25.01 -19.63
N GLY A 532 5.81 24.50 -19.16
CA GLY A 532 4.61 25.23 -18.82
C GLY A 532 4.46 25.51 -17.33
N GLU A 533 3.23 25.75 -16.87
CA GLU A 533 2.86 25.89 -15.45
C GLU A 533 2.45 24.51 -14.91
N PRO A 534 3.12 23.98 -13.86
CA PRO A 534 2.78 22.66 -13.35
C PRO A 534 1.37 22.62 -12.74
N TRP A 535 0.63 21.52 -12.92
CA TRP A 535 -0.73 21.30 -12.43
C TRP A 535 -0.86 21.48 -10.90
N ILE A 536 0.24 21.23 -10.18
CA ILE A 536 0.43 21.54 -8.75
C ILE A 536 1.83 22.14 -8.57
N GLY A 537 1.93 23.22 -7.81
CA GLY A 537 3.16 24.02 -7.73
C GLY A 537 4.26 23.40 -6.87
N PHE A 538 5.49 23.88 -7.10
CA PHE A 538 6.64 23.64 -6.23
C PHE A 538 6.68 24.70 -5.13
N HIS A 539 6.80 24.28 -3.87
CA HIS A 539 6.85 25.16 -2.70
C HIS A 539 7.97 24.81 -1.73
N GLU A 540 8.93 23.98 -2.17
CA GLU A 540 10.13 23.67 -1.43
C GLU A 540 11.28 24.57 -1.90
N HIS A 541 12.00 25.15 -0.94
CA HIS A 541 13.10 26.08 -1.20
C HIS A 541 14.51 25.49 -0.99
N SER A 542 14.64 24.19 -0.70
CA SER A 542 15.94 23.56 -0.48
C SER A 542 16.67 23.27 -1.80
N THR A 543 17.97 23.53 -1.80
CA THR A 543 18.91 23.17 -2.88
C THR A 543 19.57 21.82 -2.61
N GLY A 544 20.15 21.19 -3.61
CA GLY A 544 20.90 19.93 -3.46
C GLY A 544 20.04 18.67 -3.54
N TYR A 545 18.75 18.81 -3.93
CA TYR A 545 17.79 17.69 -3.96
C TYR A 545 17.08 17.53 -5.31
N THR A 546 17.74 17.91 -6.38
CA THR A 546 17.32 17.51 -7.74
C THR A 546 18.05 16.24 -8.18
N VAL A 547 17.51 15.54 -9.17
CA VAL A 547 18.18 14.35 -9.74
C VAL A 547 19.56 14.70 -10.25
N ALA A 548 19.72 15.83 -10.97
CA ALA A 548 20.99 16.26 -11.54
C ALA A 548 22.04 16.53 -10.46
N GLU A 549 21.70 17.33 -9.43
CA GLU A 549 22.62 17.64 -8.33
C GLU A 549 23.04 16.38 -7.56
N GLN A 550 22.09 15.49 -7.26
CA GLN A 550 22.38 14.28 -6.50
C GLN A 550 23.18 13.25 -7.32
N ARG A 551 23.01 13.22 -8.64
CA ARG A 551 23.82 12.36 -9.51
C ARG A 551 25.30 12.70 -9.45
N GLU A 552 25.64 13.98 -9.38
CA GLU A 552 27.02 14.48 -9.28
C GLU A 552 27.64 14.32 -7.88
N ASN A 553 26.81 14.22 -6.84
CA ASN A 553 27.30 14.08 -5.47
C ASN A 553 27.41 12.59 -5.07
N PRO A 554 28.64 12.03 -4.91
CA PRO A 554 28.83 10.62 -4.56
C PRO A 554 28.21 10.23 -3.20
N ASP A 555 28.02 11.21 -2.30
CA ASP A 555 27.46 11.00 -0.97
C ASP A 555 25.95 11.33 -0.90
N SER A 556 25.28 11.53 -2.04
CA SER A 556 23.85 11.79 -2.11
C SER A 556 23.00 10.58 -1.70
N VAL A 557 21.72 10.84 -1.44
CA VAL A 557 20.73 9.78 -1.19
C VAL A 557 20.52 8.93 -2.44
N LEU A 558 20.47 9.55 -3.63
CA LEU A 558 20.33 8.87 -4.93
C LEU A 558 21.48 7.86 -5.15
N ASN A 559 22.73 8.30 -4.99
CA ASN A 559 23.88 7.41 -5.16
C ASN A 559 23.97 6.35 -4.05
N PHE A 560 23.40 6.62 -2.87
CA PHE A 560 23.29 5.61 -1.82
C PHE A 560 22.26 4.54 -2.18
N TYR A 561 21.10 4.90 -2.75
CA TYR A 561 20.12 3.94 -3.29
C TYR A 561 20.75 3.05 -4.37
N ARG A 562 21.48 3.62 -5.32
CA ARG A 562 22.20 2.87 -6.38
C ARG A 562 23.14 1.81 -5.78
N ARG A 563 23.94 2.20 -4.77
CA ARG A 563 24.85 1.27 -4.09
C ARG A 563 24.12 0.17 -3.33
N LEU A 564 22.99 0.48 -2.68
CA LEU A 564 22.19 -0.50 -1.96
C LEU A 564 21.52 -1.50 -2.91
N ILE A 565 20.97 -1.04 -4.02
CA ILE A 565 20.33 -1.87 -5.03
C ILE A 565 21.37 -2.80 -5.67
N GLU A 566 22.54 -2.29 -6.00
CA GLU A 566 23.64 -3.10 -6.55
C GLU A 566 24.12 -4.16 -5.54
N LEU A 567 24.30 -3.76 -4.26
CA LEU A 567 24.68 -4.68 -3.19
C LEU A 567 23.61 -5.80 -3.03
N ARG A 568 22.33 -5.43 -3.01
CA ARG A 568 21.21 -6.37 -2.96
C ARG A 568 21.22 -7.32 -4.16
N ARG A 569 21.52 -6.83 -5.36
CA ARG A 569 21.57 -7.62 -6.59
C ARG A 569 22.71 -8.63 -6.59
N GLN A 570 23.88 -8.25 -6.07
CA GLN A 570 25.07 -9.12 -6.01
C GLN A 570 24.98 -10.22 -4.96
N HIS A 571 24.22 -9.99 -3.86
CA HIS A 571 24.17 -10.90 -2.72
C HIS A 571 22.78 -11.50 -2.49
N PRO A 572 22.55 -12.77 -2.87
CA PRO A 572 21.27 -13.46 -2.63
C PRO A 572 20.83 -13.46 -1.16
N ALA A 573 21.77 -13.47 -0.21
CA ALA A 573 21.47 -13.36 1.22
C ALA A 573 20.70 -12.08 1.56
N LEU A 574 20.97 -10.96 0.90
CA LEU A 574 20.26 -9.71 1.10
C LEU A 574 18.87 -9.68 0.45
N ARG A 575 18.59 -10.57 -0.50
CA ARG A 575 17.27 -10.73 -1.13
C ARG A 575 16.44 -11.78 -0.41
N LEU A 576 16.92 -13.02 -0.37
CA LEU A 576 16.16 -14.21 -0.01
C LEU A 576 16.56 -14.81 1.34
N GLY A 577 17.67 -14.34 1.96
CA GLY A 577 18.20 -14.89 3.21
C GLY A 577 17.28 -14.69 4.41
N ASP A 578 17.49 -15.52 5.43
CA ASP A 578 16.83 -15.42 6.71
C ASP A 578 17.13 -14.10 7.43
N VAL A 579 16.25 -13.70 8.34
CA VAL A 579 16.37 -12.47 9.12
C VAL A 579 16.49 -12.79 10.61
N HIS A 580 17.52 -12.24 11.26
CA HIS A 580 17.71 -12.35 12.70
C HIS A 580 17.95 -10.96 13.32
N PHE A 581 16.99 -10.46 14.07
CA PHE A 581 17.13 -9.16 14.73
C PHE A 581 18.11 -9.21 15.89
N VAL A 582 18.98 -8.19 15.96
CA VAL A 582 20.00 -8.04 17.00
C VAL A 582 19.55 -6.94 17.95
N ASP A 583 19.57 -7.21 19.26
CA ASP A 583 19.22 -6.24 20.31
C ASP A 583 17.90 -5.51 20.05
N ALA A 584 16.88 -6.22 19.56
CA ALA A 584 15.59 -5.66 19.14
C ALA A 584 14.88 -4.84 20.24
N HIS A 585 15.19 -5.08 21.52
CA HIS A 585 14.63 -4.37 22.67
C HIS A 585 15.19 -2.96 22.88
N ARG A 586 16.35 -2.63 22.27
CA ARG A 586 17.00 -1.33 22.47
C ARG A 586 16.29 -0.25 21.65
N ARG A 587 15.90 0.84 22.33
CA ARG A 587 15.33 2.00 21.65
C ARG A 587 16.38 2.65 20.74
N ASP A 588 15.91 3.21 19.62
CA ASP A 588 16.70 3.96 18.63
C ASP A 588 17.81 3.16 17.92
N TYR A 589 18.00 1.90 18.25
CA TYR A 589 18.93 0.99 17.59
C TYR A 589 18.16 -0.09 16.83
N PHE A 590 18.35 -0.15 15.53
CA PHE A 590 17.73 -1.16 14.69
C PHE A 590 18.81 -1.92 13.94
N ALA A 591 18.98 -3.21 14.27
CA ALA A 591 19.97 -4.07 13.65
C ALA A 591 19.41 -5.45 13.34
N TRP A 592 19.83 -5.99 12.21
CA TRP A 592 19.44 -7.34 11.77
C TRP A 592 20.54 -8.00 10.94
N ARG A 593 20.64 -9.32 11.07
CA ARG A 593 21.44 -10.15 10.19
C ARG A 593 20.59 -10.68 9.04
N ARG A 594 21.21 -10.81 7.87
CA ARG A 594 20.70 -11.54 6.71
C ARG A 594 21.68 -12.66 6.44
N GLU A 595 21.18 -13.90 6.25
CA GLU A 595 22.03 -15.07 6.08
C GLU A 595 21.44 -16.05 5.07
N LEU A 596 22.26 -16.54 4.14
CA LEU A 596 21.92 -17.57 3.17
C LEU A 596 23.20 -18.31 2.77
N ASP A 597 23.22 -19.65 2.92
CA ASP A 597 24.30 -20.54 2.47
C ASP A 597 25.72 -20.11 2.93
N GLY A 598 25.82 -19.54 4.14
CA GLY A 598 27.07 -19.05 4.74
C GLY A 598 27.42 -17.60 4.38
N ASP A 599 26.73 -16.97 3.43
CA ASP A 599 26.85 -15.51 3.18
C ASP A 599 26.05 -14.75 4.23
N ALA A 600 26.72 -14.03 5.14
CA ALA A 600 26.11 -13.36 6.28
C ALA A 600 26.43 -11.87 6.33
N TRP A 601 25.38 -11.08 6.52
CA TRP A 601 25.41 -9.63 6.56
C TRP A 601 24.81 -9.10 7.85
N LEU A 602 25.38 -8.02 8.40
CA LEU A 602 24.80 -7.24 9.50
C LEU A 602 24.51 -5.82 9.03
N VAL A 603 23.28 -5.38 9.22
CA VAL A 603 22.86 -4.01 8.99
C VAL A 603 22.52 -3.38 10.33
N GLU A 604 23.10 -2.21 10.62
CA GLU A 604 22.86 -1.42 11.82
C GLU A 604 22.38 -0.03 11.41
N VAL A 605 21.33 0.47 12.06
CA VAL A 605 20.76 1.80 11.82
C VAL A 605 20.49 2.49 13.15
N ASN A 606 20.97 3.72 13.29
CA ASN A 606 20.51 4.63 14.34
C ASN A 606 19.18 5.27 13.90
N LEU A 607 18.11 5.08 14.67
CA LEU A 607 16.78 5.61 14.36
C LEU A 607 16.50 7.00 14.94
N SER A 608 17.55 7.69 15.43
CA SER A 608 17.39 8.98 16.10
C SER A 608 18.27 10.07 15.53
N GLY A 609 17.89 11.34 15.73
CA GLY A 609 18.68 12.52 15.42
C GLY A 609 19.82 12.80 16.43
N GLY A 610 20.10 11.85 17.34
CA GLY A 610 21.21 11.94 18.31
C GLY A 610 22.26 10.85 18.08
N HIS A 611 23.43 11.02 18.73
CA HIS A 611 24.44 9.97 18.72
C HIS A 611 23.99 8.76 19.56
N LEU A 612 24.29 7.56 19.09
CA LEU A 612 23.91 6.31 19.75
C LEU A 612 25.15 5.46 20.04
N HIS A 613 25.28 4.96 21.28
CA HIS A 613 26.31 3.98 21.60
C HIS A 613 26.06 2.67 20.86
N ARG A 614 27.03 2.20 20.07
CA ARG A 614 26.96 0.96 19.30
C ARG A 614 27.17 -0.24 20.21
N PRO A 615 26.17 -1.11 20.41
CA PRO A 615 26.25 -2.23 21.33
C PRO A 615 27.03 -3.42 20.76
N HIS A 616 26.92 -3.61 19.45
CA HIS A 616 27.43 -4.78 18.76
C HIS A 616 28.80 -4.50 18.15
N ARG A 617 29.79 -5.34 18.47
CA ARG A 617 31.13 -5.30 17.89
C ARG A 617 31.53 -6.75 17.60
N ASP A 618 31.43 -7.14 16.35
CA ASP A 618 31.92 -8.42 15.88
C ASP A 618 33.21 -8.17 15.11
N GLU A 619 34.33 -8.65 15.65
CA GLU A 619 35.67 -8.46 15.05
C GLU A 619 35.82 -9.21 13.71
N LEU A 620 34.96 -10.20 13.46
CA LEU A 620 34.93 -10.97 12.22
C LEU A 620 34.16 -10.27 11.09
N MET A 621 33.56 -9.09 11.36
CA MET A 621 32.78 -8.36 10.37
C MET A 621 33.56 -7.19 9.75
N ARG A 622 33.58 -7.13 8.42
CA ARG A 622 34.13 -6.04 7.64
C ARG A 622 33.03 -5.04 7.27
N THR A 623 33.21 -3.76 7.59
CA THR A 623 32.33 -2.69 7.10
C THR A 623 32.49 -2.55 5.58
N VAL A 624 31.40 -2.71 4.85
CA VAL A 624 31.32 -2.56 3.40
C VAL A 624 30.82 -1.16 3.03
N LEU A 625 29.82 -0.65 3.80
CA LEU A 625 29.23 0.66 3.56
C LEU A 625 28.84 1.30 4.90
N ALA A 626 29.14 2.59 5.07
CA ALA A 626 28.71 3.39 6.22
C ALA A 626 28.39 4.82 5.77
N THR A 627 27.44 5.48 6.44
CA THR A 627 27.04 6.87 6.12
C THR A 627 27.58 7.91 7.11
N GLY A 628 28.09 7.49 8.27
CA GLY A 628 28.62 8.36 9.31
C GLY A 628 30.15 8.36 9.43
N SER A 629 30.67 8.84 10.56
CA SER A 629 32.11 9.00 10.86
C SER A 629 32.89 7.68 10.87
N GLY A 630 32.23 6.54 10.94
CA GLY A 630 32.88 5.23 11.07
C GLY A 630 33.44 4.94 12.48
N ASP A 631 33.09 5.73 13.50
CA ASP A 631 33.49 5.47 14.90
C ASP A 631 33.02 4.07 15.32
N ALA A 632 33.96 3.22 15.75
CA ALA A 632 33.65 1.83 16.12
C ALA A 632 32.73 1.71 17.34
N ALA A 633 32.68 2.73 18.21
CA ALA A 633 31.92 2.71 19.46
C ALA A 633 30.55 3.43 19.36
N ARG A 634 30.32 4.18 18.29
CA ARG A 634 29.18 5.10 18.19
C ARG A 634 28.61 5.09 16.78
N LEU A 635 27.32 5.34 16.68
CA LEU A 635 26.62 5.67 15.45
C LEU A 635 26.22 7.15 15.51
N ASP A 636 26.48 7.87 14.43
CA ASP A 636 26.04 9.25 14.24
C ASP A 636 24.51 9.33 14.04
N PRO A 637 23.86 10.52 14.05
CA PRO A 637 22.44 10.66 13.78
C PRO A 637 22.04 9.97 12.47
N TYR A 638 21.05 9.08 12.54
CA TYR A 638 20.56 8.29 11.40
C TYR A 638 21.64 7.53 10.61
N GLU A 639 22.81 7.27 11.23
CA GLU A 639 23.87 6.50 10.58
C GLU A 639 23.41 5.09 10.24
N VAL A 640 23.77 4.66 9.04
CA VAL A 640 23.69 3.28 8.55
C VAL A 640 25.08 2.68 8.53
N ARG A 641 25.20 1.42 8.98
CA ARG A 641 26.43 0.62 8.84
C ARG A 641 26.09 -0.77 8.35
N ILE A 642 26.70 -1.15 7.24
CA ILE A 642 26.49 -2.43 6.57
C ILE A 642 27.82 -3.19 6.62
N GLN A 643 27.78 -4.38 7.20
CA GLN A 643 28.94 -5.22 7.41
C GLN A 643 28.73 -6.62 6.82
N HIS A 644 29.79 -7.18 6.28
CA HIS A 644 29.85 -8.53 5.76
C HIS A 644 30.71 -9.39 6.70
N LEU A 645 30.23 -10.58 7.04
CA LEU A 645 31.00 -11.57 7.80
C LEU A 645 32.16 -12.05 6.94
N LEU A 646 33.38 -12.03 7.49
CA LEU A 646 34.55 -12.60 6.84
C LEU A 646 34.62 -14.10 7.15
N ASP A 647 34.90 -14.90 6.12
CA ASP A 647 35.17 -16.33 6.25
C ASP A 647 36.37 -16.65 7.14
#